data_65f9e3412de84feee3c73d1277860387
#
_entry.id   65f9e3412de84feee3c73d1277860387
#
_cell.length_a   1.000
_cell.length_b   1.000
_cell.length_c   1.000
_cell.angle_alpha   90.00
_cell.angle_beta   90.00
_cell.angle_gamma   90.00
#
_symmetry.space_group_name_H-M   'P 1'
#
loop_
_entity.id
_entity.type
_entity.pdbx_description
1 polymer ?
#
loop_
_entity_poly.entity_id
_entity_poly.type
_entity_poly.pdbx_seq_one_letter_code
_entity_poly.pdbx_strand_id
1 'polypeptide(L)'
;MVPETSDLLLEIGVEELPASFVEAALRALPELCKKRFAELRLVHGDVHAYGTPRRLTLIVEKLARHQPDLEEEVTGPPVKAAFKDGAPTKAAEAFATKLGCAIADLRRVETPKGEYLVGTRREVGQPTMAHLPAALVQMTLAIPFRKSMRWGAGTVAFGRPIQWLVALLGEEVIDLEIAGIKSGTTSRSHRFLRGPGVTPNGEVTITNAATYLDTLRAAHVIADPEERARLMRERLLSAAKEAGGVLIEDDFLIHENLSLVEEPHVIVGGYEKEFLELPERVILEVAKGHQRYFGLRSPDGSLMPNYLAVVNTAENPALIRRGNDITMRARLSDARFFYGEDTKTPLATRREKLSGIVFQKRLGTVLAKAERIERLARELGLLLMLPEPTLMAAASGAHLAKCDLVCLMVGEFPELEGEMGKAYALKQGVSPEVAAVIKEHYSPKGAGDSTAASDAGALVAMADRLDTLVGCFAIGLTPTGAADPYGLRRACLGVLRTMLDRGFDLRLTDAFRAAYDGFALVKLDLSRDDLVKKLGEFFSDRLKGLLEAKLPSDAVQACLAVVSDRPLDARARAEAIAHLDAATRAGVGEVFKRATNIAGNAPAGEPGMPADEAHPSEKAAYQAFLALRERLGHLARSGDFDGAFRDIAAFAPLLAQYFVDVMVMADDLKLRESRLRLMRAISETCGTLARLDLLGG
;
A
#
# COMPACT_ATOMS: atom_id res chain seq x y z
N MET A 1 -28.96 3.07 35.30
CA MET A 1 -28.37 4.42 35.41
C MET A 1 -27.35 4.55 34.30
N VAL A 2 -27.35 5.68 33.56
CA VAL A 2 -26.26 5.96 32.61
C VAL A 2 -25.00 6.11 33.43
N PRO A 3 -23.91 5.40 33.14
CA PRO A 3 -22.66 5.52 33.90
C PRO A 3 -22.16 6.96 33.84
N GLU A 4 -21.68 7.48 34.96
CA GLU A 4 -21.02 8.78 35.03
C GLU A 4 -19.78 8.75 34.12
N THR A 5 -19.66 9.69 33.21
CA THR A 5 -18.56 9.77 32.25
C THR A 5 -17.82 11.10 32.37
N SER A 6 -16.54 11.10 32.02
CA SER A 6 -15.72 12.30 31.88
C SER A 6 -14.79 12.15 30.71
N ASP A 7 -14.39 13.25 30.09
CA ASP A 7 -13.40 13.19 29.03
C ASP A 7 -12.00 13.02 29.63
N LEU A 8 -11.19 12.18 28.99
CA LEU A 8 -9.79 11.97 29.32
C LEU A 8 -8.93 12.85 28.40
N LEU A 9 -7.95 13.51 28.96
CA LEU A 9 -6.87 14.19 28.24
C LEU A 9 -5.53 13.63 28.70
N LEU A 10 -4.68 13.23 27.74
CA LEU A 10 -3.26 12.98 27.93
C LEU A 10 -2.47 13.81 26.96
N GLU A 11 -1.61 14.73 27.42
CA GLU A 11 -0.60 15.40 26.62
C GLU A 11 0.79 14.95 27.05
N ILE A 12 1.60 14.55 26.08
CA ILE A 12 2.99 14.18 26.24
C ILE A 12 3.84 15.27 25.58
N GLY A 13 4.38 16.16 26.36
CA GLY A 13 5.27 17.22 25.89
C GLY A 13 6.69 16.71 25.71
N VAL A 14 7.30 17.03 24.58
CA VAL A 14 8.59 16.46 24.17
C VAL A 14 9.50 17.54 23.55
N GLU A 15 10.78 17.24 23.41
CA GLU A 15 11.63 17.95 22.46
C GLU A 15 11.20 17.63 21.03
N GLU A 16 11.60 18.48 20.06
CA GLU A 16 11.10 18.44 18.69
C GLU A 16 11.25 17.06 18.05
N LEU A 17 10.13 16.42 17.79
CA LEU A 17 10.02 15.13 17.08
C LEU A 17 10.20 15.33 15.57
N PRO A 18 10.89 14.41 14.88
CA PRO A 18 10.83 14.35 13.42
C PRO A 18 9.40 14.13 12.91
N ALA A 19 9.08 14.66 11.73
CA ALA A 19 7.75 14.53 11.11
C ALA A 19 7.19 13.09 11.13
N SER A 20 8.00 12.14 10.68
CA SER A 20 7.61 10.72 10.66
C SER A 20 7.33 10.11 12.04
N PHE A 21 7.86 10.70 13.12
CA PHE A 21 7.61 10.24 14.48
C PHE A 21 6.26 10.75 14.98
N VAL A 22 5.94 12.02 14.71
CA VAL A 22 4.63 12.60 15.03
C VAL A 22 3.54 11.79 14.33
N GLU A 23 3.68 11.55 13.03
CA GLU A 23 2.73 10.76 12.24
C GLU A 23 2.54 9.34 12.76
N ALA A 24 3.63 8.64 13.07
CA ALA A 24 3.58 7.29 13.63
C ALA A 24 2.83 7.27 14.98
N ALA A 25 3.08 8.27 15.84
CA ALA A 25 2.41 8.38 17.13
C ALA A 25 0.92 8.69 17.00
N LEU A 26 0.53 9.62 16.12
CA LEU A 26 -0.88 9.97 15.88
C LEU A 26 -1.70 8.78 15.34
N ARG A 27 -1.10 7.91 14.54
CA ARG A 27 -1.74 6.67 14.10
C ARG A 27 -1.82 5.61 15.20
N ALA A 28 -0.78 5.50 16.03
CA ALA A 28 -0.69 4.43 17.01
C ALA A 28 -1.50 4.70 18.30
N LEU A 29 -1.54 5.94 18.78
CA LEU A 29 -2.17 6.30 20.06
C LEU A 29 -3.64 5.87 20.15
N PRO A 30 -4.52 6.14 19.17
CA PRO A 30 -5.91 5.69 19.22
C PRO A 30 -6.06 4.17 19.31
N GLU A 31 -5.27 3.43 18.55
CA GLU A 31 -5.32 1.97 18.54
C GLU A 31 -4.79 1.36 19.86
N LEU A 32 -3.71 1.91 20.40
CA LEU A 32 -3.17 1.52 21.71
C LEU A 32 -4.20 1.79 22.81
N CYS A 33 -4.90 2.94 22.74
CA CYS A 33 -5.94 3.32 23.67
C CYS A 33 -7.11 2.34 23.63
N LYS A 34 -7.71 2.13 22.45
CA LYS A 34 -8.85 1.22 22.25
C LYS A 34 -8.53 -0.17 22.77
N LYS A 35 -7.35 -0.70 22.40
CA LYS A 35 -6.89 -2.01 22.84
C LYS A 35 -6.77 -2.07 24.39
N ARG A 36 -6.08 -1.08 24.97
CA ARG A 36 -5.84 -1.07 26.42
C ARG A 36 -7.13 -0.89 27.23
N PHE A 37 -8.03 -0.02 26.77
CA PHE A 37 -9.31 0.20 27.44
C PHE A 37 -10.25 -1.01 27.31
N ALA A 38 -10.20 -1.72 26.18
CA ALA A 38 -10.92 -3.00 26.05
C ALA A 38 -10.40 -4.05 27.06
N GLU A 39 -9.07 -4.18 27.23
CA GLU A 39 -8.47 -5.07 28.23
C GLU A 39 -8.90 -4.71 29.65
N LEU A 40 -9.06 -3.42 29.95
CA LEU A 40 -9.51 -2.89 31.23
C LEU A 40 -11.03 -2.76 31.35
N ARG A 41 -11.81 -3.17 30.36
CA ARG A 41 -13.27 -3.05 30.32
C ARG A 41 -13.76 -1.60 30.55
N LEU A 42 -13.00 -0.62 30.09
CA LEU A 42 -13.35 0.79 30.19
C LEU A 42 -14.19 1.20 28.98
N VAL A 43 -15.44 1.56 29.22
CA VAL A 43 -16.36 2.04 28.18
C VAL A 43 -16.04 3.49 27.88
N HIS A 44 -15.96 3.85 26.60
CA HIS A 44 -15.60 5.19 26.16
C HIS A 44 -16.32 5.57 24.84
N GLY A 45 -16.35 6.86 24.51
CA GLY A 45 -16.77 7.41 23.23
C GLY A 45 -15.62 7.46 22.22
N ASP A 46 -15.59 8.52 21.42
CA ASP A 46 -14.58 8.70 20.37
C ASP A 46 -13.19 8.97 20.93
N VAL A 47 -12.18 8.56 20.16
CA VAL A 47 -10.78 8.67 20.54
C VAL A 47 -10.07 9.50 19.47
N HIS A 48 -9.52 10.65 19.88
CA HIS A 48 -8.85 11.60 19.00
C HIS A 48 -7.38 11.73 19.38
N ALA A 49 -6.52 11.83 18.37
CA ALA A 49 -5.10 12.09 18.54
C ALA A 49 -4.71 13.39 17.84
N TYR A 50 -4.02 14.27 18.56
CA TYR A 50 -3.52 15.54 18.08
C TYR A 50 -2.01 15.62 18.30
N GLY A 51 -1.32 16.46 17.53
CA GLY A 51 0.11 16.58 17.73
C GLY A 51 0.77 17.70 16.95
N THR A 52 1.89 18.14 17.50
CA THR A 52 2.82 19.11 16.93
C THR A 52 4.23 18.52 17.03
N PRO A 53 5.28 19.18 16.51
CA PRO A 53 6.66 18.73 16.76
C PRO A 53 6.99 18.53 18.24
N ARG A 54 6.34 19.26 19.14
CA ARG A 54 6.68 19.31 20.58
C ARG A 54 5.68 18.62 21.49
N ARG A 55 4.59 18.06 20.97
CA ARG A 55 3.57 17.36 21.79
C ARG A 55 2.82 16.30 21.03
N LEU A 56 2.42 15.27 21.76
CA LEU A 56 1.49 14.24 21.33
C LEU A 56 0.32 14.25 22.31
N THR A 57 -0.90 14.28 21.81
CA THR A 57 -2.09 14.40 22.64
C THR A 57 -3.11 13.33 22.29
N LEU A 58 -3.71 12.74 23.31
CA LEU A 58 -4.85 11.83 23.19
C LEU A 58 -6.02 12.43 23.97
N ILE A 59 -7.17 12.53 23.32
CA ILE A 59 -8.45 12.88 23.95
C ILE A 59 -9.40 11.70 23.77
N VAL A 60 -10.04 11.27 24.87
CA VAL A 60 -11.05 10.22 24.85
C VAL A 60 -12.33 10.79 25.43
N GLU A 61 -13.35 10.83 24.61
CA GLU A 61 -14.65 11.35 25.00
C GLU A 61 -15.40 10.34 25.87
N LYS A 62 -16.17 10.85 26.83
CA LYS A 62 -17.17 10.09 27.61
C LYS A 62 -16.60 8.78 28.20
N LEU A 63 -15.40 8.83 28.75
CA LEU A 63 -14.81 7.69 29.45
C LEU A 63 -15.60 7.43 30.72
N ALA A 64 -16.07 6.20 30.90
CA ALA A 64 -16.80 5.79 32.11
C ALA A 64 -15.92 5.93 33.34
N ARG A 65 -16.42 6.51 34.43
CA ARG A 65 -15.69 6.70 35.71
C ARG A 65 -15.51 5.43 36.51
N HIS A 66 -16.24 4.37 36.17
CA HIS A 66 -16.13 3.03 36.77
C HIS A 66 -16.18 1.97 35.68
N GLN A 67 -15.45 0.89 35.91
CA GLN A 67 -15.61 -0.33 35.11
C GLN A 67 -17.02 -0.92 35.34
N PRO A 68 -17.63 -1.52 34.30
CA PRO A 68 -18.80 -2.35 34.51
C PRO A 68 -18.45 -3.58 35.34
N ASP A 69 -19.39 -4.02 36.19
CA ASP A 69 -19.27 -5.31 36.86
C ASP A 69 -19.13 -6.42 35.82
N LEU A 70 -18.28 -7.39 36.09
CA LEU A 70 -18.12 -8.57 35.26
C LEU A 70 -18.94 -9.72 35.88
N GLU A 71 -19.86 -10.24 35.09
CA GLU A 71 -20.48 -11.53 35.37
C GLU A 71 -20.13 -12.47 34.20
N GLU A 72 -19.30 -13.47 34.49
CA GLU A 72 -18.86 -14.44 33.50
C GLU A 72 -19.17 -15.86 33.98
N GLU A 73 -19.81 -16.65 33.11
CA GLU A 73 -19.97 -18.06 33.39
C GLU A 73 -18.65 -18.82 33.11
N VAL A 74 -18.10 -19.40 34.14
CA VAL A 74 -16.84 -20.16 34.05
C VAL A 74 -17.15 -21.65 34.20
N THR A 75 -16.70 -22.45 33.24
CA THR A 75 -16.77 -23.90 33.29
C THR A 75 -15.62 -24.44 34.16
N GLY A 76 -15.97 -25.21 35.15
CA GLY A 76 -15.06 -25.81 36.14
C GLY A 76 -14.73 -27.27 35.83
N PRO A 77 -14.41 -28.04 36.87
CA PRO A 77 -14.08 -29.45 36.77
C PRO A 77 -15.31 -30.30 36.34
N PRO A 78 -15.08 -31.48 35.70
CA PRO A 78 -16.14 -32.46 35.46
C PRO A 78 -16.81 -32.87 36.78
N VAL A 79 -18.13 -33.02 36.79
CA VAL A 79 -18.92 -33.39 37.98
C VAL A 79 -18.40 -34.68 38.64
N LYS A 80 -17.95 -35.66 37.85
CA LYS A 80 -17.32 -36.90 38.36
C LYS A 80 -16.03 -36.68 39.16
N ALA A 81 -15.30 -35.59 38.87
CA ALA A 81 -14.08 -35.21 39.60
C ALA A 81 -14.40 -34.29 40.77
N ALA A 82 -15.48 -33.53 40.67
CA ALA A 82 -15.91 -32.52 41.63
C ALA A 82 -16.70 -33.14 42.82
N PHE A 83 -17.35 -34.30 42.61
CA PHE A 83 -18.10 -35.01 43.65
C PHE A 83 -17.69 -36.46 43.72
N LYS A 84 -17.53 -37.00 44.94
CA LYS A 84 -17.28 -38.41 45.21
C LYS A 84 -18.30 -38.87 46.29
N ASP A 85 -19.07 -39.89 45.98
CA ASP A 85 -20.12 -40.44 46.87
C ASP A 85 -21.11 -39.35 47.35
N GLY A 86 -21.41 -38.36 46.51
CA GLY A 86 -22.29 -37.24 46.84
C GLY A 86 -21.64 -36.10 47.64
N ALA A 87 -20.42 -36.28 48.12
CA ALA A 87 -19.67 -35.24 48.85
C ALA A 87 -18.76 -34.45 47.91
N PRO A 88 -18.60 -33.11 48.12
CA PRO A 88 -17.70 -32.31 47.31
C PRO A 88 -16.24 -32.67 47.56
N THR A 89 -15.45 -32.69 46.53
CA THR A 89 -14.00 -32.91 46.56
C THR A 89 -13.24 -31.59 46.62
N LYS A 90 -11.93 -31.65 46.90
CA LYS A 90 -11.03 -30.49 46.85
C LYS A 90 -11.11 -29.72 45.49
N ALA A 91 -11.49 -30.41 44.40
CA ALA A 91 -11.65 -29.78 43.08
C ALA A 91 -12.89 -28.87 43.03
N ALA A 92 -14.00 -29.28 43.66
CA ALA A 92 -15.20 -28.43 43.76
C ALA A 92 -14.97 -27.26 44.74
N GLU A 93 -14.31 -27.53 45.89
CA GLU A 93 -13.99 -26.49 46.87
C GLU A 93 -13.05 -25.43 46.29
N ALA A 94 -11.99 -25.83 45.60
CA ALA A 94 -11.05 -24.91 44.93
C ALA A 94 -11.73 -24.09 43.85
N PHE A 95 -12.66 -24.71 43.10
CA PHE A 95 -13.41 -24.00 42.06
C PHE A 95 -14.39 -22.99 42.66
N ALA A 96 -15.14 -23.33 43.70
CA ALA A 96 -16.02 -22.44 44.43
C ALA A 96 -15.24 -21.27 45.07
N THR A 97 -14.11 -21.58 45.70
CA THR A 97 -13.21 -20.57 46.29
C THR A 97 -12.67 -19.61 45.25
N LYS A 98 -12.27 -20.14 44.08
CA LYS A 98 -11.79 -19.30 42.94
C LYS A 98 -12.87 -18.35 42.42
N LEU A 99 -14.14 -18.75 42.45
CA LEU A 99 -15.28 -17.93 42.01
C LEU A 99 -15.83 -17.04 43.15
N GLY A 100 -15.41 -17.24 44.40
CA GLY A 100 -15.92 -16.51 45.55
C GLY A 100 -17.37 -16.85 45.90
N CYS A 101 -17.85 -18.04 45.57
CA CYS A 101 -19.23 -18.51 45.78
C CYS A 101 -19.29 -19.77 46.65
N ALA A 102 -20.49 -20.11 47.16
CA ALA A 102 -20.68 -21.40 47.84
C ALA A 102 -20.78 -22.55 46.80
N ILE A 103 -20.40 -23.77 47.20
CA ILE A 103 -20.52 -24.94 46.32
C ILE A 103 -21.97 -25.17 45.90
N ALA A 104 -22.94 -24.81 46.71
CA ALA A 104 -24.35 -24.89 46.44
C ALA A 104 -24.82 -23.95 45.28
N ASP A 105 -24.08 -22.91 45.01
CA ASP A 105 -24.38 -21.94 43.94
C ASP A 105 -23.86 -22.41 42.56
N LEU A 106 -23.05 -23.49 42.53
CA LEU A 106 -22.53 -24.07 41.30
C LEU A 106 -23.61 -24.88 40.57
N ARG A 107 -23.77 -24.65 39.28
CA ARG A 107 -24.71 -25.37 38.43
C ARG A 107 -24.00 -26.52 37.72
N ARG A 108 -24.75 -27.57 37.38
CA ARG A 108 -24.28 -28.65 36.55
C ARG A 108 -24.79 -28.43 35.12
N VAL A 109 -23.90 -28.50 34.13
CA VAL A 109 -24.23 -28.28 32.75
C VAL A 109 -23.68 -29.46 31.95
N GLU A 110 -24.52 -30.01 31.12
CA GLU A 110 -24.15 -31.09 30.21
C GLU A 110 -23.48 -30.52 28.96
N THR A 111 -22.31 -31.04 28.62
CA THR A 111 -21.53 -30.64 27.45
C THR A 111 -21.24 -31.89 26.58
N PRO A 112 -20.84 -31.75 25.32
CA PRO A 112 -20.44 -32.87 24.48
C PRO A 112 -19.33 -33.77 25.07
N LYS A 113 -18.60 -33.24 26.07
CA LYS A 113 -17.51 -33.95 26.78
C LYS A 113 -17.94 -34.51 28.15
N GLY A 114 -19.22 -34.40 28.51
CA GLY A 114 -19.78 -34.82 29.79
C GLY A 114 -20.30 -33.67 30.65
N GLU A 115 -20.73 -34.00 31.88
CA GLU A 115 -21.31 -33.04 32.83
C GLU A 115 -20.22 -32.31 33.60
N TYR A 116 -20.27 -30.95 33.59
CA TYR A 116 -19.30 -30.07 34.22
C TYR A 116 -19.97 -29.15 35.24
N LEU A 117 -19.22 -28.72 36.24
CA LEU A 117 -19.62 -27.62 37.09
C LEU A 117 -19.47 -26.30 36.35
N VAL A 118 -20.46 -25.43 36.52
CA VAL A 118 -20.43 -24.06 36.01
C VAL A 118 -20.82 -23.14 37.15
N GLY A 119 -20.06 -22.07 37.34
CA GLY A 119 -20.37 -21.03 38.27
C GLY A 119 -20.17 -19.66 37.67
N THR A 120 -20.79 -18.64 38.25
CA THR A 120 -20.66 -17.26 37.80
C THR A 120 -19.53 -16.58 38.59
N ARG A 121 -18.50 -16.15 37.87
CA ARG A 121 -17.49 -15.25 38.41
C ARG A 121 -18.05 -13.85 38.43
N ARG A 122 -18.10 -13.25 39.60
CA ARG A 122 -18.49 -11.85 39.77
C ARG A 122 -17.28 -11.04 40.19
N GLU A 123 -17.00 -9.99 39.44
CA GLU A 123 -15.94 -9.04 39.75
C GLU A 123 -16.55 -7.64 39.74
N VAL A 124 -16.58 -6.98 40.86
CA VAL A 124 -17.10 -5.62 41.00
C VAL A 124 -16.17 -4.67 40.24
N GLY A 125 -16.74 -3.83 39.42
CA GLY A 125 -16.02 -2.82 38.67
C GLY A 125 -15.31 -1.84 39.61
N GLN A 126 -14.07 -1.52 39.28
CA GLN A 126 -13.27 -0.57 40.05
C GLN A 126 -13.36 0.84 39.46
N PRO A 127 -13.06 1.90 40.22
CA PRO A 127 -12.93 3.25 39.71
C PRO A 127 -11.90 3.33 38.59
N THR A 128 -12.25 3.95 37.46
CA THR A 128 -11.37 4.12 36.30
C THR A 128 -10.06 4.82 36.67
N MET A 129 -10.12 5.79 37.59
CA MET A 129 -8.94 6.51 38.09
C MET A 129 -7.86 5.59 38.67
N ALA A 130 -8.24 4.43 39.26
CA ALA A 130 -7.27 3.47 39.77
C ALA A 130 -6.41 2.78 38.73
N HIS A 131 -6.92 2.69 37.49
CA HIS A 131 -6.26 2.00 36.38
C HIS A 131 -5.52 2.96 35.41
N LEU A 132 -5.96 4.21 35.30
CA LEU A 132 -5.45 5.17 34.34
C LEU A 132 -3.94 5.43 34.44
N PRO A 133 -3.32 5.65 35.61
CA PRO A 133 -1.90 5.95 35.68
C PRO A 133 -1.05 4.89 34.99
N ALA A 134 -1.23 3.63 35.32
CA ALA A 134 -0.48 2.52 34.75
C ALA A 134 -0.80 2.32 33.27
N ALA A 135 -2.07 2.47 32.87
CA ALA A 135 -2.50 2.32 31.47
C ALA A 135 -1.89 3.40 30.57
N LEU A 136 -1.92 4.66 31.00
CA LEU A 136 -1.39 5.79 30.21
C LEU A 136 0.13 5.73 30.08
N VAL A 137 0.85 5.32 31.13
CA VAL A 137 2.30 5.07 31.08
C VAL A 137 2.63 3.99 30.05
N GLN A 138 1.93 2.84 30.14
CA GLN A 138 2.16 1.71 29.22
C GLN A 138 1.86 2.10 27.77
N MET A 139 0.76 2.81 27.51
CA MET A 139 0.40 3.29 26.19
C MET A 139 1.44 4.26 25.63
N THR A 140 1.89 5.20 26.44
CA THR A 140 2.93 6.16 26.04
C THR A 140 4.22 5.46 25.63
N LEU A 141 4.68 4.52 26.43
CA LEU A 141 5.93 3.78 26.17
C LEU A 141 5.79 2.75 25.05
N ALA A 142 4.58 2.39 24.65
CA ALA A 142 4.30 1.47 23.53
C ALA A 142 4.22 2.17 22.15
N ILE A 143 4.33 3.49 22.08
CA ILE A 143 4.33 4.22 20.79
C ILE A 143 5.50 3.72 19.92
N PRO A 144 5.26 3.24 18.68
CA PRO A 144 6.27 2.60 17.86
C PRO A 144 7.11 3.64 17.12
N PHE A 145 8.19 4.09 17.70
CA PHE A 145 9.17 4.93 17.00
C PHE A 145 10.19 4.07 16.25
N ARG A 146 10.48 4.42 15.01
CA ARG A 146 11.51 3.75 14.20
C ARG A 146 12.88 3.74 14.88
N LYS A 147 13.16 4.80 15.65
CA LYS A 147 14.37 4.95 16.45
C LYS A 147 14.01 5.68 17.73
N SER A 148 14.43 5.15 18.87
CA SER A 148 14.28 5.78 20.17
C SER A 148 15.65 6.14 20.78
N MET A 149 15.67 7.04 21.74
CA MET A 149 16.86 7.42 22.49
C MET A 149 16.59 7.39 23.98
N ARG A 150 17.65 7.27 24.76
CA ARG A 150 17.66 7.53 26.21
C ARG A 150 18.34 8.86 26.48
N TRP A 151 18.00 9.51 27.56
CA TRP A 151 18.59 10.79 27.94
C TRP A 151 18.89 10.86 29.43
N GLY A 152 19.83 11.73 29.80
CA GLY A 152 20.31 11.85 31.17
C GLY A 152 20.84 10.52 31.71
N ALA A 153 20.54 10.22 32.98
CA ALA A 153 20.84 8.95 33.65
C ALA A 153 19.64 7.97 33.58
N GLY A 154 18.58 8.30 32.83
CA GLY A 154 17.33 7.52 32.79
C GLY A 154 17.44 6.24 31.96
N THR A 155 16.57 5.27 32.27
CA THR A 155 16.46 4.00 31.54
C THR A 155 15.35 4.00 30.49
N VAL A 156 14.45 4.99 30.54
CA VAL A 156 13.34 5.14 29.61
C VAL A 156 13.84 5.48 28.21
N ALA A 157 13.34 4.77 27.20
CA ALA A 157 13.60 5.07 25.79
C ALA A 157 12.35 5.64 25.14
N PHE A 158 12.48 6.79 24.45
CA PHE A 158 11.40 7.45 23.74
C PHE A 158 11.91 8.12 22.45
N GLY A 159 11.00 8.63 21.61
CA GLY A 159 11.38 9.30 20.36
C GLY A 159 12.26 10.53 20.55
N ARG A 160 11.95 11.35 21.58
CA ARG A 160 12.73 12.48 22.07
C ARG A 160 12.48 12.63 23.57
N PRO A 161 13.33 13.38 24.31
CA PRO A 161 13.14 13.60 25.74
C PRO A 161 11.76 14.17 26.08
N ILE A 162 11.08 13.53 27.03
CA ILE A 162 9.82 14.03 27.58
C ILE A 162 10.15 15.21 28.49
N GLN A 163 9.40 16.32 28.35
CA GLN A 163 9.64 17.59 29.03
C GLN A 163 8.52 17.97 30.01
N TRP A 164 7.27 17.61 29.70
CA TRP A 164 6.10 17.80 30.57
C TRP A 164 5.03 16.79 30.26
N LEU A 165 4.09 16.60 31.21
CA LEU A 165 2.94 15.75 31.06
C LEU A 165 1.69 16.47 31.59
N VAL A 166 0.59 16.44 30.80
CA VAL A 166 -0.74 16.80 31.27
C VAL A 166 -1.60 15.55 31.20
N ALA A 167 -2.23 15.17 32.32
CA ALA A 167 -3.12 14.02 32.36
C ALA A 167 -4.33 14.34 33.23
N LEU A 168 -5.52 14.39 32.63
CA LEU A 168 -6.76 14.82 33.29
C LEU A 168 -7.90 13.85 32.96
N LEU A 169 -8.74 13.56 33.97
CA LEU A 169 -10.06 12.96 33.79
C LEU A 169 -11.13 13.98 34.23
N GLY A 170 -11.78 14.61 33.26
CA GLY A 170 -12.51 15.85 33.49
C GLY A 170 -11.55 16.97 33.91
N GLU A 171 -11.69 17.46 35.14
CA GLU A 171 -10.78 18.47 35.75
C GLU A 171 -9.79 17.85 36.74
N GLU A 172 -9.91 16.55 37.04
CA GLU A 172 -9.12 15.84 38.02
C GLU A 172 -7.80 15.37 37.43
N VAL A 173 -6.69 15.69 38.10
CA VAL A 173 -5.34 15.28 37.64
C VAL A 173 -5.15 13.78 37.91
N ILE A 174 -4.74 13.06 36.90
CA ILE A 174 -4.32 11.67 36.98
C ILE A 174 -2.84 11.67 37.36
N ASP A 175 -2.52 11.24 38.58
CA ASP A 175 -1.13 11.22 39.08
C ASP A 175 -0.35 10.08 38.40
N LEU A 176 0.53 10.43 37.50
CA LEU A 176 1.44 9.51 36.82
C LEU A 176 2.82 10.16 36.60
N GLU A 177 3.83 9.30 36.44
CA GLU A 177 5.19 9.74 36.22
C GLU A 177 5.84 8.93 35.10
N ILE A 178 6.51 9.62 34.15
CA ILE A 178 7.28 9.01 33.07
C ILE A 178 8.66 9.69 33.00
N ALA A 179 9.72 8.91 33.13
CA ALA A 179 11.11 9.39 33.04
C ALA A 179 11.44 10.51 34.03
N GLY A 180 10.86 10.49 35.24
CA GLY A 180 11.05 11.51 36.25
C GLY A 180 10.16 12.77 36.09
N ILE A 181 9.31 12.79 35.07
CA ILE A 181 8.37 13.89 34.83
C ILE A 181 7.00 13.48 35.37
N LYS A 182 6.47 14.25 36.29
CA LYS A 182 5.13 14.08 36.83
C LYS A 182 4.08 14.79 36.02
N SER A 183 2.91 14.21 35.92
CA SER A 183 1.75 14.84 35.32
C SER A 183 1.21 16.00 36.16
N GLY A 184 0.54 16.93 35.47
CA GLY A 184 -0.15 18.06 36.08
C GLY A 184 -1.13 18.68 35.11
N THR A 185 -1.37 19.98 35.29
CA THR A 185 -2.22 20.80 34.43
C THR A 185 -1.45 21.74 33.52
N THR A 186 -0.10 21.74 33.58
CA THR A 186 0.74 22.73 32.92
C THR A 186 1.25 22.22 31.59
N SER A 187 0.79 22.83 30.50
CA SER A 187 1.31 22.66 29.14
C SER A 187 2.28 23.81 28.79
N ARG A 188 2.81 23.81 27.57
CA ARG A 188 3.69 24.84 27.04
C ARG A 188 3.08 25.55 25.84
N SER A 189 3.20 26.86 25.79
CA SER A 189 2.85 27.69 24.63
C SER A 189 3.81 27.46 23.45
N HIS A 190 3.54 28.12 22.36
CA HIS A 190 4.49 28.26 21.25
C HIS A 190 5.85 28.75 21.76
N ARG A 191 6.95 28.24 21.16
CA ARG A 191 8.31 28.52 21.64
C ARG A 191 8.67 30.03 21.63
N PHE A 192 8.21 30.77 20.63
CA PHE A 192 8.54 32.18 20.42
C PHE A 192 7.35 33.10 20.73
N LEU A 193 6.16 32.74 20.30
CA LEU A 193 4.96 33.55 20.41
C LEU A 193 4.30 33.38 21.79
N ARG A 194 3.75 34.49 22.30
CA ARG A 194 3.03 34.48 23.57
C ARG A 194 1.62 35.03 23.36
N GLY A 195 0.65 34.36 23.87
CA GLY A 195 -0.75 34.77 23.82
C GLY A 195 -1.36 35.05 25.20
N PRO A 196 -2.66 35.33 25.25
CA PRO A 196 -3.38 35.51 26.50
C PRO A 196 -3.28 34.25 27.39
N GLY A 197 -3.13 34.44 28.69
CA GLY A 197 -3.05 33.36 29.67
C GLY A 197 -1.73 32.59 29.72
N VAL A 198 -0.74 33.02 28.94
CA VAL A 198 0.60 32.41 28.92
C VAL A 198 1.49 33.12 29.95
N THR A 199 2.14 32.31 30.81
CA THR A 199 3.11 32.86 31.78
C THR A 199 4.39 33.39 31.08
N PRO A 200 5.22 34.23 31.73
CA PRO A 200 6.51 34.65 31.17
C PRO A 200 7.41 33.47 30.75
N ASN A 201 7.31 32.33 31.46
CA ASN A 201 8.07 31.12 31.16
C ASN A 201 7.46 30.25 30.02
N GLY A 202 6.37 30.72 29.39
CA GLY A 202 5.70 30.00 28.33
C GLY A 202 4.80 28.86 28.80
N GLU A 203 4.34 28.91 30.04
CA GLU A 203 3.44 27.91 30.61
C GLU A 203 1.98 28.28 30.37
N VAL A 204 1.16 27.27 30.13
CA VAL A 204 -0.28 27.39 29.88
C VAL A 204 -1.00 26.39 30.77
N THR A 205 -2.01 26.84 31.51
CA THR A 205 -2.82 25.94 32.35
C THR A 205 -3.94 25.33 31.54
N ILE A 206 -4.03 24.02 31.54
CA ILE A 206 -5.09 23.23 30.92
C ILE A 206 -6.05 22.78 32.02
N THR A 207 -7.32 23.08 31.88
CA THR A 207 -8.35 22.75 32.89
C THR A 207 -9.09 21.45 32.58
N ASN A 208 -9.34 21.16 31.30
CA ASN A 208 -10.05 19.95 30.85
C ASN A 208 -9.84 19.72 29.35
N ALA A 209 -10.34 18.58 28.85
CA ALA A 209 -10.25 18.22 27.44
C ALA A 209 -11.04 19.12 26.51
N ALA A 210 -12.23 19.59 26.95
CA ALA A 210 -13.15 20.38 26.09
C ALA A 210 -12.57 21.74 25.68
N THR A 211 -11.78 22.37 26.55
CA THR A 211 -11.14 23.68 26.29
C THR A 211 -9.71 23.56 25.79
N TYR A 212 -9.15 22.37 25.70
CA TYR A 212 -7.75 22.13 25.39
C TYR A 212 -7.27 22.76 24.09
N LEU A 213 -7.97 22.50 22.98
CA LEU A 213 -7.57 22.99 21.66
C LEU A 213 -7.64 24.51 21.57
N ASP A 214 -8.69 25.12 22.16
CA ASP A 214 -8.86 26.57 22.17
C ASP A 214 -7.83 27.26 23.07
N THR A 215 -7.51 26.67 24.22
CA THR A 215 -6.46 27.17 25.12
C THR A 215 -5.10 27.17 24.43
N LEU A 216 -4.76 26.09 23.72
CA LEU A 216 -3.52 26.01 22.97
C LEU A 216 -3.49 26.98 21.78
N ARG A 217 -4.63 27.12 21.07
CA ARG A 217 -4.73 28.09 19.95
C ARG A 217 -4.49 29.53 20.43
N ALA A 218 -5.06 29.90 21.59
CA ALA A 218 -4.82 31.21 22.21
C ALA A 218 -3.33 31.39 22.58
N ALA A 219 -2.60 30.29 22.80
CA ALA A 219 -1.16 30.25 23.08
C ALA A 219 -0.30 30.03 21.83
N HIS A 220 -0.83 30.28 20.62
CA HIS A 220 -0.18 30.11 19.32
C HIS A 220 0.25 28.67 19.01
N VAL A 221 -0.52 27.70 19.46
CA VAL A 221 -0.31 26.27 19.16
C VAL A 221 -1.57 25.68 18.55
N ILE A 222 -1.52 25.33 17.28
CA ILE A 222 -2.58 24.64 16.58
C ILE A 222 -2.29 23.13 16.66
N ALA A 223 -2.84 22.48 17.70
CA ALA A 223 -2.56 21.08 17.97
C ALA A 223 -3.25 20.12 16.98
N ASP A 224 -4.41 20.50 16.46
CA ASP A 224 -5.12 19.74 15.44
C ASP A 224 -4.39 19.81 14.10
N PRO A 225 -3.91 18.65 13.57
CA PRO A 225 -3.19 18.61 12.30
C PRO A 225 -4.06 18.94 11.08
N GLU A 226 -5.36 18.65 11.11
CA GLU A 226 -6.27 18.97 9.99
C GLU A 226 -6.51 20.47 9.91
N GLU A 227 -6.77 21.12 11.04
CA GLU A 227 -6.89 22.57 11.11
C GLU A 227 -5.58 23.26 10.68
N ARG A 228 -4.46 22.76 11.17
CA ARG A 228 -3.12 23.31 10.83
C ARG A 228 -2.83 23.17 9.34
N ALA A 229 -3.22 22.04 8.71
CA ALA A 229 -3.09 21.82 7.26
C ALA A 229 -3.94 22.82 6.47
N ARG A 230 -5.20 23.01 6.86
CA ARG A 230 -6.12 23.94 6.21
C ARG A 230 -5.56 25.37 6.27
N LEU A 231 -5.16 25.81 7.45
CA LEU A 231 -4.59 27.16 7.63
C LEU A 231 -3.28 27.35 6.85
N MET A 232 -2.42 26.33 6.81
CA MET A 232 -1.19 26.35 6.02
C MET A 232 -1.48 26.52 4.54
N ARG A 233 -2.42 25.77 3.97
CA ARG A 233 -2.83 25.90 2.55
C ARG A 233 -3.40 27.29 2.26
N GLU A 234 -4.28 27.81 3.11
CA GLU A 234 -4.85 29.15 2.96
C GLU A 234 -3.75 30.23 2.93
N ARG A 235 -2.80 30.14 3.86
CA ARG A 235 -1.69 31.10 3.94
C ARG A 235 -0.73 30.98 2.74
N LEU A 236 -0.45 29.76 2.26
CA LEU A 236 0.37 29.53 1.07
C LEU A 236 -0.29 30.11 -0.19
N LEU A 237 -1.59 29.88 -0.38
CA LEU A 237 -2.34 30.42 -1.52
C LEU A 237 -2.40 31.96 -1.48
N SER A 238 -2.63 32.56 -0.30
CA SER A 238 -2.60 34.02 -0.14
C SER A 238 -1.22 34.60 -0.49
N ALA A 239 -0.17 34.03 0.08
CA ALA A 239 1.21 34.48 -0.17
C ALA A 239 1.62 34.31 -1.66
N ALA A 240 1.20 33.24 -2.32
CA ALA A 240 1.42 33.04 -3.75
C ALA A 240 0.75 34.13 -4.59
N LYS A 241 -0.52 34.44 -4.28
CA LYS A 241 -1.29 35.49 -4.95
C LYS A 241 -0.67 36.90 -4.72
N GLU A 242 -0.26 37.18 -3.50
CA GLU A 242 0.41 38.45 -3.16
C GLU A 242 1.76 38.63 -3.89
N ALA A 243 2.46 37.51 -4.13
CA ALA A 243 3.69 37.48 -4.92
C ALA A 243 3.42 37.59 -6.46
N GLY A 244 2.15 37.62 -6.89
CA GLY A 244 1.77 37.66 -8.31
C GLY A 244 1.93 36.35 -9.02
N GLY A 245 1.95 35.21 -8.29
CA GLY A 245 2.16 33.86 -8.81
C GLY A 245 1.06 32.88 -8.44
N VAL A 246 1.23 31.66 -8.90
CA VAL A 246 0.41 30.48 -8.60
C VAL A 246 1.27 29.47 -7.85
N LEU A 247 0.77 28.96 -6.73
CA LEU A 247 1.44 27.92 -5.94
C LEU A 247 1.63 26.64 -6.77
N ILE A 248 2.82 26.09 -6.77
CA ILE A 248 3.05 24.70 -7.21
C ILE A 248 2.65 23.81 -6.04
N GLU A 249 1.47 23.22 -6.14
CA GLU A 249 0.95 22.34 -5.09
C GLU A 249 1.80 21.07 -4.94
N ASP A 250 2.09 20.69 -3.70
CA ASP A 250 2.84 19.50 -3.35
C ASP A 250 2.36 18.98 -1.99
N ASP A 251 1.56 17.90 -2.01
CA ASP A 251 1.00 17.30 -0.80
C ASP A 251 2.08 16.74 0.13
N PHE A 252 3.20 16.25 -0.42
CA PHE A 252 4.33 15.82 0.39
C PHE A 252 4.92 16.98 1.19
N LEU A 253 5.10 18.16 0.55
CA LEU A 253 5.60 19.36 1.25
C LEU A 253 4.62 19.87 2.32
N ILE A 254 3.32 19.84 2.05
CA ILE A 254 2.30 20.15 3.07
C ILE A 254 2.48 19.21 4.26
N HIS A 255 2.54 17.92 4.02
CA HIS A 255 2.64 16.89 5.05
C HIS A 255 3.93 17.03 5.90
N GLU A 256 5.07 17.22 5.24
CA GLU A 256 6.35 17.43 5.92
C GLU A 256 6.33 18.70 6.79
N ASN A 257 5.85 19.84 6.24
CA ASN A 257 5.81 21.10 6.96
C ASN A 257 4.84 21.10 8.14
N LEU A 258 3.74 20.33 8.08
CA LEU A 258 2.78 20.19 9.18
C LEU A 258 3.43 19.78 10.49
N SER A 259 4.43 18.93 10.41
CA SER A 259 5.15 18.41 11.56
C SER A 259 6.42 19.19 11.91
N LEU A 260 6.63 20.35 11.29
CA LEU A 260 7.74 21.25 11.59
C LEU A 260 7.30 22.53 12.31
N VAL A 261 6.00 22.83 12.33
CA VAL A 261 5.46 24.07 12.88
C VAL A 261 4.30 23.80 13.84
N GLU A 262 4.15 24.68 14.84
CA GLU A 262 3.00 24.68 15.76
C GLU A 262 1.94 25.70 15.30
N GLU A 263 2.35 26.83 14.72
CA GLU A 263 1.50 27.77 13.98
C GLU A 263 2.16 28.12 12.65
N PRO A 264 1.60 27.72 11.48
CA PRO A 264 2.20 27.95 10.19
C PRO A 264 2.15 29.42 9.79
N HIS A 265 3.29 30.03 9.52
CA HIS A 265 3.43 31.32 8.86
C HIS A 265 4.09 31.11 7.50
N VAL A 266 3.87 32.00 6.54
CA VAL A 266 4.45 31.88 5.20
C VAL A 266 5.28 33.11 4.89
N ILE A 267 6.51 32.89 4.41
CA ILE A 267 7.42 33.93 3.95
C ILE A 267 7.68 33.72 2.47
N VAL A 268 7.56 34.83 1.70
CA VAL A 268 7.95 34.86 0.29
C VAL A 268 9.44 35.23 0.22
N GLY A 269 10.23 34.28 -0.27
CA GLY A 269 11.64 34.48 -0.57
C GLY A 269 11.93 34.53 -2.07
N GLY A 270 13.19 34.80 -2.42
CA GLY A 270 13.60 34.88 -3.80
C GLY A 270 15.07 34.56 -4.03
N TYR A 271 15.40 34.35 -5.28
CA TYR A 271 16.76 34.14 -5.76
C TYR A 271 16.96 34.84 -7.11
N GLU A 272 18.21 34.96 -7.55
CA GLU A 272 18.56 35.65 -8.79
C GLU A 272 17.99 34.91 -10.02
N LYS A 273 17.47 35.68 -10.98
CA LYS A 273 16.84 35.15 -12.21
C LYS A 273 17.80 34.27 -13.02
N GLU A 274 19.10 34.45 -12.90
CA GLU A 274 20.13 33.67 -13.57
C GLU A 274 20.04 32.16 -13.22
N PHE A 275 19.53 31.80 -12.05
CA PHE A 275 19.34 30.41 -11.68
C PHE A 275 18.22 29.72 -12.47
N LEU A 276 17.33 30.48 -13.14
CA LEU A 276 16.31 29.92 -14.03
C LEU A 276 16.90 29.29 -15.32
N GLU A 277 18.20 29.47 -15.56
CA GLU A 277 18.91 28.73 -16.62
C GLU A 277 19.10 27.24 -16.30
N LEU A 278 19.00 26.88 -15.01
CA LEU A 278 18.97 25.47 -14.58
C LEU A 278 17.66 24.82 -15.02
N PRO A 279 17.67 23.51 -15.29
CA PRO A 279 16.42 22.77 -15.49
C PRO A 279 15.46 23.03 -14.31
N GLU A 280 14.21 23.34 -14.63
CA GLU A 280 13.18 23.64 -13.61
C GLU A 280 13.13 22.60 -12.49
N ARG A 281 13.22 21.31 -12.87
CA ARG A 281 13.18 20.20 -11.91
C ARG A 281 14.32 20.26 -10.88
N VAL A 282 15.49 20.74 -11.27
CA VAL A 282 16.63 20.95 -10.36
C VAL A 282 16.30 22.01 -9.31
N ILE A 283 15.76 23.15 -9.74
CA ILE A 283 15.40 24.25 -8.84
C ILE A 283 14.34 23.80 -7.83
N LEU A 284 13.31 23.09 -8.32
CA LEU A 284 12.24 22.57 -7.47
C LEU A 284 12.76 21.52 -6.49
N GLU A 285 13.68 20.64 -6.91
CA GLU A 285 14.24 19.63 -6.03
C GLU A 285 15.16 20.24 -4.96
N VAL A 286 15.97 21.23 -5.31
CA VAL A 286 16.77 22.01 -4.35
C VAL A 286 15.86 22.67 -3.30
N ALA A 287 14.78 23.29 -3.74
CA ALA A 287 13.81 23.92 -2.83
C ALA A 287 13.12 22.89 -1.93
N LYS A 288 12.62 21.79 -2.52
CA LYS A 288 11.85 20.74 -1.85
C LYS A 288 12.72 19.87 -0.95
N GLY A 289 13.78 19.28 -1.51
CA GLY A 289 14.55 18.21 -0.87
C GLY A 289 15.27 18.68 0.40
N HIS A 290 15.90 19.84 0.34
CA HIS A 290 16.73 20.34 1.45
C HIS A 290 16.03 21.36 2.35
N GLN A 291 15.17 22.20 1.78
CA GLN A 291 14.61 23.36 2.49
C GLN A 291 13.12 23.26 2.78
N ARG A 292 12.41 22.29 2.20
CA ARG A 292 10.95 22.17 2.31
C ARG A 292 10.18 23.38 1.82
N TYR A 293 10.75 24.12 0.83
CA TYR A 293 10.11 25.28 0.23
C TYR A 293 9.22 24.88 -0.96
N PHE A 294 8.18 25.68 -1.17
CA PHE A 294 7.26 25.56 -2.31
C PHE A 294 7.71 26.48 -3.44
N GLY A 295 7.63 26.00 -4.68
CA GLY A 295 7.85 26.82 -5.87
C GLY A 295 6.61 27.61 -6.27
N LEU A 296 6.83 28.65 -7.09
CA LEU A 296 5.78 29.47 -7.68
C LEU A 296 5.89 29.48 -9.20
N ARG A 297 4.74 29.51 -9.88
CA ARG A 297 4.64 29.80 -11.31
C ARG A 297 4.02 31.15 -11.53
N SER A 298 4.46 31.85 -12.57
CA SER A 298 3.74 33.01 -13.10
C SER A 298 2.45 32.57 -13.79
N PRO A 299 1.50 33.48 -14.04
CA PRO A 299 0.23 33.15 -14.71
C PRO A 299 0.40 32.52 -16.12
N ASP A 300 1.51 32.75 -16.80
CA ASP A 300 1.87 32.14 -18.09
C ASP A 300 2.42 30.71 -17.97
N GLY A 301 2.56 30.19 -16.72
CA GLY A 301 3.04 28.85 -16.43
C GLY A 301 4.54 28.71 -16.24
N SER A 302 5.35 29.79 -16.45
CA SER A 302 6.80 29.74 -16.26
C SER A 302 7.16 29.75 -14.76
N LEU A 303 8.29 29.13 -14.40
CA LEU A 303 8.79 29.12 -13.03
C LEU A 303 9.22 30.54 -12.61
N MET A 304 8.78 30.99 -11.45
CA MET A 304 9.19 32.26 -10.85
C MET A 304 10.49 32.10 -10.04
N PRO A 305 11.35 33.15 -9.99
CA PRO A 305 12.54 33.13 -9.14
C PRO A 305 12.20 33.41 -7.66
N ASN A 306 11.11 32.80 -7.21
CA ASN A 306 10.56 32.95 -5.88
C ASN A 306 10.22 31.60 -5.28
N TYR A 307 10.20 31.55 -3.96
CA TYR A 307 9.73 30.39 -3.21
C TYR A 307 8.90 30.81 -2.01
N LEU A 308 8.08 29.90 -1.50
CA LEU A 308 7.37 30.07 -0.24
C LEU A 308 7.98 29.14 0.81
N ALA A 309 8.36 29.72 1.95
CA ALA A 309 8.82 28.99 3.12
C ALA A 309 7.74 29.00 4.21
N VAL A 310 7.34 27.81 4.69
CA VAL A 310 6.53 27.69 5.90
C VAL A 310 7.46 27.78 7.11
N VAL A 311 7.16 28.69 8.01
CA VAL A 311 7.97 28.97 9.19
C VAL A 311 7.12 28.99 10.44
N ASN A 312 7.73 28.68 11.58
CA ASN A 312 7.03 28.58 12.86
C ASN A 312 6.79 29.94 13.54
N THR A 313 7.32 31.04 13.02
CA THR A 313 7.11 32.38 13.53
C THR A 313 7.31 33.40 12.42
N ALA A 314 6.57 34.49 12.47
CA ALA A 314 6.75 35.65 11.60
C ALA A 314 7.28 36.89 12.37
N GLU A 315 7.81 36.71 13.57
CA GLU A 315 8.57 37.78 14.23
C GLU A 315 9.84 38.09 13.41
N ASN A 316 10.04 39.31 13.01
CA ASN A 316 11.14 39.73 12.13
C ASN A 316 11.17 39.02 10.75
N PRO A 317 10.09 39.09 9.94
CA PRO A 317 9.96 38.37 8.68
C PRO A 317 11.07 38.70 7.68
N ALA A 318 11.61 39.94 7.71
CA ALA A 318 12.72 40.35 6.86
C ALA A 318 14.02 39.60 7.19
N LEU A 319 14.31 39.38 8.46
CA LEU A 319 15.49 38.63 8.90
C LEU A 319 15.36 37.14 8.53
N ILE A 320 14.18 36.54 8.76
CA ILE A 320 13.91 35.16 8.41
C ILE A 320 14.04 34.98 6.90
N ARG A 321 13.41 35.85 6.08
CA ARG A 321 13.55 35.82 4.62
C ARG A 321 15.01 35.88 4.19
N ARG A 322 15.78 36.83 4.72
CA ARG A 322 17.21 36.98 4.39
C ARG A 322 18.00 35.67 4.68
N GLY A 323 17.74 35.03 5.82
CA GLY A 323 18.38 33.75 6.15
C GLY A 323 18.03 32.64 5.14
N ASN A 324 16.76 32.55 4.78
CA ASN A 324 16.28 31.56 3.81
C ASN A 324 16.81 31.84 2.39
N ASP A 325 16.86 33.14 1.96
CA ASP A 325 17.43 33.55 0.67
C ASP A 325 18.91 33.18 0.55
N ILE A 326 19.69 33.41 1.62
CA ILE A 326 21.12 33.02 1.66
C ILE A 326 21.27 31.49 1.49
N THR A 327 20.47 30.71 2.21
CA THR A 327 20.52 29.27 2.14
C THR A 327 20.10 28.74 0.75
N MET A 328 19.00 29.25 0.20
CA MET A 328 18.52 28.87 -1.12
C MET A 328 19.56 29.23 -2.22
N ARG A 329 20.14 30.41 -2.16
CA ARG A 329 21.20 30.85 -3.08
C ARG A 329 22.43 29.93 -3.01
N ALA A 330 22.87 29.55 -1.82
CA ALA A 330 24.02 28.68 -1.65
C ALA A 330 23.76 27.31 -2.34
N ARG A 331 22.60 26.73 -2.09
CA ARG A 331 22.19 25.44 -2.71
C ARG A 331 22.02 25.52 -4.23
N LEU A 332 21.44 26.62 -4.74
CA LEU A 332 21.33 26.82 -6.18
C LEU A 332 22.71 27.08 -6.83
N SER A 333 23.63 27.69 -6.13
CA SER A 333 25.01 27.89 -6.61
C SER A 333 25.75 26.56 -6.71
N ASP A 334 25.59 25.65 -5.73
CA ASP A 334 26.13 24.30 -5.79
C ASP A 334 25.53 23.52 -6.98
N ALA A 335 24.20 23.57 -7.14
CA ALA A 335 23.52 22.93 -8.27
C ALA A 335 23.98 23.48 -9.63
N ARG A 336 24.17 24.81 -9.74
CA ARG A 336 24.69 25.45 -10.97
C ARG A 336 26.10 24.98 -11.27
N PHE A 337 26.96 24.87 -10.27
CA PHE A 337 28.30 24.34 -10.41
C PHE A 337 28.27 22.87 -10.93
N PHE A 338 27.50 21.99 -10.30
CA PHE A 338 27.36 20.58 -10.73
C PHE A 338 26.82 20.49 -12.16
N TYR A 339 25.78 21.25 -12.48
CA TYR A 339 25.21 21.28 -13.83
C TYR A 339 26.23 21.73 -14.87
N GLY A 340 27.00 22.77 -14.56
CA GLY A 340 28.07 23.29 -15.42
C GLY A 340 29.20 22.27 -15.65
N GLU A 341 29.67 21.60 -14.60
CA GLU A 341 30.71 20.58 -14.71
C GLU A 341 30.20 19.34 -15.49
N ASP A 342 28.97 18.90 -15.20
CA ASP A 342 28.40 17.73 -15.85
C ASP A 342 28.17 17.94 -17.36
N THR A 343 27.82 19.15 -17.78
CA THR A 343 27.58 19.45 -19.19
C THR A 343 28.86 19.53 -20.05
N LYS A 344 30.04 19.62 -19.42
CA LYS A 344 31.34 19.60 -20.15
C LYS A 344 31.67 18.23 -20.77
N THR A 345 31.08 17.16 -20.24
CA THR A 345 31.36 15.79 -20.66
C THR A 345 30.14 15.17 -21.30
N PRO A 346 30.24 14.63 -22.53
CA PRO A 346 29.13 13.95 -23.17
C PRO A 346 28.57 12.80 -22.34
N LEU A 347 27.24 12.66 -22.30
CA LEU A 347 26.57 11.64 -21.49
C LEU A 347 27.01 10.23 -21.90
N ALA A 348 27.16 9.96 -23.20
CA ALA A 348 27.59 8.69 -23.72
C ALA A 348 28.99 8.24 -23.20
N THR A 349 29.91 9.19 -23.02
CA THR A 349 31.27 8.86 -22.54
C THR A 349 31.30 8.50 -21.05
N ARG A 350 30.20 8.71 -20.34
CA ARG A 350 30.04 8.32 -18.93
C ARG A 350 29.64 6.87 -18.76
N ARG A 351 29.20 6.20 -19.82
CA ARG A 351 28.72 4.80 -19.78
C ARG A 351 29.71 3.86 -19.14
N GLU A 352 31.00 3.91 -19.53
CA GLU A 352 32.05 3.06 -18.99
C GLU A 352 32.26 3.21 -17.48
N LYS A 353 31.97 4.41 -16.93
CA LYS A 353 32.08 4.67 -15.49
C LYS A 353 31.03 3.95 -14.67
N LEU A 354 29.94 3.45 -15.28
CA LEU A 354 28.93 2.60 -14.63
C LEU A 354 29.53 1.27 -14.16
N SER A 355 30.69 0.86 -14.68
CA SER A 355 31.46 -0.30 -14.19
C SER A 355 31.93 -0.13 -12.74
N GLY A 356 32.06 1.10 -12.26
CA GLY A 356 32.42 1.41 -10.87
C GLY A 356 31.24 1.29 -9.88
N ILE A 357 30.00 1.15 -10.35
CA ILE A 357 28.82 1.03 -9.49
C ILE A 357 28.40 -0.43 -9.46
N VAL A 358 28.39 -1.05 -8.29
CA VAL A 358 27.88 -2.42 -8.10
C VAL A 358 26.35 -2.38 -8.04
N PHE A 359 25.68 -3.06 -8.99
CA PHE A 359 24.24 -3.28 -8.91
C PHE A 359 23.91 -4.32 -7.83
N GLN A 360 24.48 -5.51 -7.98
CA GLN A 360 24.38 -6.60 -6.99
C GLN A 360 25.63 -7.50 -7.14
N LYS A 361 26.17 -7.94 -6.01
CA LYS A 361 27.48 -8.65 -5.94
C LYS A 361 27.62 -9.82 -6.93
N ARG A 362 26.53 -10.59 -7.13
CA ARG A 362 26.52 -11.77 -8.03
C ARG A 362 26.08 -11.42 -9.46
N LEU A 363 25.29 -10.34 -9.63
CA LEU A 363 24.72 -9.94 -10.93
C LEU A 363 25.58 -8.90 -11.66
N GLY A 364 26.64 -8.41 -11.00
CA GLY A 364 27.61 -7.50 -11.59
C GLY A 364 27.33 -6.03 -11.35
N THR A 365 27.87 -5.19 -12.24
CA THR A 365 27.84 -3.73 -12.16
C THR A 365 26.59 -3.16 -12.84
N VAL A 366 26.39 -1.86 -12.65
CA VAL A 366 25.34 -1.12 -13.38
C VAL A 366 25.62 -1.06 -14.88
N LEU A 367 26.91 -1.08 -15.31
CA LEU A 367 27.24 -1.20 -16.73
C LEU A 367 26.73 -2.52 -17.31
N ALA A 368 27.06 -3.65 -16.67
CA ALA A 368 26.59 -4.96 -17.12
C ALA A 368 25.04 -5.03 -17.15
N LYS A 369 24.37 -4.40 -16.18
CA LYS A 369 22.91 -4.27 -16.18
C LYS A 369 22.41 -3.42 -17.36
N ALA A 370 23.04 -2.29 -17.65
CA ALA A 370 22.68 -1.41 -18.76
C ALA A 370 22.81 -2.12 -20.13
N GLU A 371 23.86 -2.95 -20.28
CA GLU A 371 24.06 -3.77 -21.49
C GLU A 371 22.95 -4.83 -21.65
N ARG A 372 22.53 -5.48 -20.56
CA ARG A 372 21.42 -6.44 -20.59
C ARG A 372 20.10 -5.76 -20.89
N ILE A 373 19.84 -4.56 -20.33
CA ILE A 373 18.64 -3.77 -20.60
C ILE A 373 18.57 -3.40 -22.08
N GLU A 374 19.66 -2.90 -22.67
CA GLU A 374 19.72 -2.51 -24.08
C GLU A 374 19.39 -3.70 -24.99
N ARG A 375 20.01 -4.88 -24.75
CA ARG A 375 19.71 -6.11 -25.47
C ARG A 375 18.25 -6.53 -25.28
N LEU A 376 17.78 -6.60 -24.05
CA LEU A 376 16.45 -7.08 -23.70
C LEU A 376 15.36 -6.16 -24.27
N ALA A 377 15.53 -4.84 -24.22
CA ALA A 377 14.59 -3.89 -24.82
C ALA A 377 14.41 -4.16 -26.31
N ARG A 378 15.48 -4.42 -27.05
CA ARG A 378 15.40 -4.78 -28.46
C ARG A 378 14.64 -6.09 -28.67
N GLU A 379 14.93 -7.13 -27.90
CA GLU A 379 14.26 -8.44 -28.01
C GLU A 379 12.78 -8.34 -27.71
N LEU A 380 12.40 -7.65 -26.65
CA LEU A 380 10.99 -7.42 -26.28
C LEU A 380 10.25 -6.63 -27.38
N GLY A 381 10.91 -5.63 -27.96
CA GLY A 381 10.34 -4.84 -29.05
C GLY A 381 10.07 -5.67 -30.31
N LEU A 382 10.96 -6.59 -30.64
CA LEU A 382 10.77 -7.55 -31.73
C LEU A 382 9.62 -8.53 -31.46
N LEU A 383 9.53 -9.06 -30.22
CA LEU A 383 8.41 -9.92 -29.80
C LEU A 383 7.06 -9.21 -29.88
N LEU A 384 7.05 -7.91 -29.59
CA LEU A 384 5.87 -7.04 -29.69
C LEU A 384 5.59 -6.54 -31.10
N MET A 385 6.46 -6.85 -32.07
CA MET A 385 6.40 -6.36 -33.45
C MET A 385 6.28 -4.83 -33.54
N LEU A 386 6.99 -4.11 -32.66
CA LEU A 386 6.95 -2.64 -32.65
C LEU A 386 7.64 -2.05 -33.91
N PRO A 387 7.22 -0.85 -34.37
CA PRO A 387 7.82 -0.20 -35.51
C PRO A 387 9.32 0.09 -35.35
N GLU A 388 10.09 -0.02 -36.42
CA GLU A 388 11.54 0.22 -36.42
C GLU A 388 11.95 1.56 -35.77
N PRO A 389 11.27 2.70 -36.01
CA PRO A 389 11.60 3.96 -35.31
C PRO A 389 11.53 3.86 -33.80
N THR A 390 10.54 3.13 -33.26
CA THR A 390 10.39 2.88 -31.83
C THR A 390 11.53 2.01 -31.30
N LEU A 391 11.92 0.98 -32.03
CA LEU A 391 13.05 0.11 -31.67
C LEU A 391 14.36 0.89 -31.65
N MET A 392 14.60 1.75 -32.62
CA MET A 392 15.79 2.61 -32.71
C MET A 392 15.84 3.62 -31.55
N ALA A 393 14.71 4.26 -31.23
CA ALA A 393 14.63 5.18 -30.10
C ALA A 393 14.85 4.46 -28.76
N ALA A 394 14.27 3.27 -28.59
CA ALA A 394 14.45 2.44 -27.41
C ALA A 394 15.92 2.00 -27.24
N ALA A 395 16.55 1.51 -28.31
CA ALA A 395 17.97 1.09 -28.27
C ALA A 395 18.89 2.27 -27.93
N SER A 396 18.74 3.41 -28.61
CA SER A 396 19.54 4.61 -28.38
C SER A 396 19.31 5.17 -26.96
N GLY A 397 18.05 5.18 -26.49
CA GLY A 397 17.71 5.63 -25.14
C GLY A 397 18.22 4.67 -24.06
N ALA A 398 18.13 3.36 -24.27
CA ALA A 398 18.67 2.34 -23.36
C ALA A 398 20.19 2.43 -23.26
N HIS A 399 20.88 2.74 -24.38
CA HIS A 399 22.33 2.95 -24.40
C HIS A 399 22.76 4.09 -23.48
N LEU A 400 21.98 5.17 -23.42
CA LEU A 400 22.24 6.35 -22.58
C LEU A 400 21.60 6.26 -21.19
N ALA A 401 20.70 5.29 -20.98
CA ALA A 401 20.04 5.09 -19.70
C ALA A 401 21.07 4.84 -18.59
N LYS A 402 20.78 5.37 -17.40
CA LYS A 402 21.64 5.26 -16.20
C LYS A 402 23.00 5.98 -16.28
N CYS A 403 23.39 6.56 -17.43
CA CYS A 403 24.65 7.30 -17.54
C CYS A 403 24.71 8.55 -16.63
N ASP A 404 23.57 9.07 -16.24
CA ASP A 404 23.46 10.19 -15.29
C ASP A 404 23.75 9.81 -13.83
N LEU A 405 23.74 8.53 -13.47
CA LEU A 405 24.09 8.06 -12.13
C LEU A 405 25.56 8.37 -11.72
N VAL A 406 26.43 8.61 -12.69
CA VAL A 406 27.82 9.03 -12.46
C VAL A 406 28.04 10.52 -12.67
N CYS A 407 26.98 11.31 -12.76
CA CYS A 407 26.99 12.75 -12.79
C CYS A 407 27.04 13.33 -11.37
N LEU A 408 27.67 14.49 -11.21
CA LEU A 408 27.76 15.17 -9.92
C LEU A 408 26.36 15.55 -9.39
N MET A 409 25.49 16.03 -10.28
CA MET A 409 24.14 16.43 -9.93
C MET A 409 23.34 15.27 -9.34
N VAL A 410 23.36 14.08 -9.96
CA VAL A 410 22.63 12.90 -9.46
C VAL A 410 23.30 12.32 -8.22
N GLY A 411 24.62 12.50 -8.09
CA GLY A 411 25.35 12.14 -6.87
C GLY A 411 24.89 12.93 -5.64
N GLU A 412 24.60 14.23 -5.80
CA GLU A 412 24.10 15.10 -4.73
C GLU A 412 22.57 15.00 -4.58
N PHE A 413 21.83 14.89 -5.69
CA PHE A 413 20.36 14.81 -5.75
C PHE A 413 19.92 13.52 -6.46
N PRO A 414 19.90 12.37 -5.76
CA PRO A 414 19.52 11.09 -6.36
C PRO A 414 18.11 11.07 -6.97
N GLU A 415 17.21 11.90 -6.46
CA GLU A 415 15.83 12.02 -6.95
C GLU A 415 15.74 12.53 -8.38
N LEU A 416 16.83 13.16 -8.88
CA LEU A 416 16.93 13.68 -10.24
C LEU A 416 17.40 12.66 -11.27
N GLU A 417 17.58 11.38 -10.87
CA GLU A 417 17.91 10.31 -11.81
C GLU A 417 16.88 10.23 -12.95
N GLY A 418 17.35 10.09 -14.17
CA GLY A 418 16.55 10.11 -15.40
C GLY A 418 16.20 11.52 -15.85
N GLU A 419 15.80 12.43 -14.99
CA GLU A 419 15.55 13.85 -15.34
C GLU A 419 16.83 14.53 -15.83
N MET A 420 17.93 14.33 -15.12
CA MET A 420 19.22 14.89 -15.51
C MET A 420 19.76 14.22 -16.77
N GLY A 421 19.62 12.91 -16.88
CA GLY A 421 19.97 12.20 -18.10
C GLY A 421 19.26 12.77 -19.34
N LYS A 422 17.95 13.00 -19.23
CA LYS A 422 17.16 13.67 -20.28
C LYS A 422 17.66 15.08 -20.57
N ALA A 423 17.86 15.89 -19.53
CA ALA A 423 18.28 17.29 -19.69
C ALA A 423 19.66 17.40 -20.35
N TYR A 424 20.63 16.56 -19.95
CA TYR A 424 21.95 16.53 -20.57
C TYR A 424 21.90 16.04 -22.00
N ALA A 425 21.13 14.98 -22.30
CA ALA A 425 20.94 14.47 -23.66
C ALA A 425 20.40 15.54 -24.60
N LEU A 426 19.33 16.25 -24.22
CA LEU A 426 18.76 17.35 -24.99
C LEU A 426 19.78 18.48 -25.24
N LYS A 427 20.54 18.88 -24.22
CA LYS A 427 21.56 19.91 -24.33
C LYS A 427 22.70 19.52 -25.28
N GLN A 428 22.93 18.21 -25.44
CA GLN A 428 23.94 17.64 -26.33
C GLN A 428 23.42 17.31 -27.74
N GLY A 429 22.19 17.71 -28.07
CA GLY A 429 21.59 17.54 -29.38
C GLY A 429 21.03 16.14 -29.66
N VAL A 430 20.82 15.31 -28.62
CA VAL A 430 20.10 14.05 -28.74
C VAL A 430 18.62 14.35 -29.01
N SER A 431 17.98 13.55 -29.88
CA SER A 431 16.57 13.78 -30.21
C SER A 431 15.65 13.74 -28.99
N PRO A 432 14.56 14.51 -28.97
CA PRO A 432 13.62 14.53 -27.85
C PRO A 432 13.04 13.15 -27.50
N GLU A 433 12.81 12.31 -28.53
CA GLU A 433 12.29 10.96 -28.37
C GLU A 433 13.28 10.09 -27.58
N VAL A 434 14.55 10.07 -27.98
CA VAL A 434 15.61 9.32 -27.28
C VAL A 434 15.86 9.86 -25.88
N ALA A 435 15.87 11.19 -25.74
CA ALA A 435 16.04 11.84 -24.43
C ALA A 435 14.86 11.52 -23.47
N ALA A 436 13.64 11.39 -24.00
CA ALA A 436 12.48 10.98 -23.20
C ALA A 436 12.65 9.57 -22.63
N VAL A 437 13.17 8.62 -23.42
CA VAL A 437 13.42 7.23 -22.96
C VAL A 437 14.33 7.21 -21.74
N ILE A 438 15.36 8.07 -21.68
CA ILE A 438 16.29 8.13 -20.54
C ILE A 438 15.55 8.45 -19.23
N LYS A 439 14.55 9.31 -19.26
CA LYS A 439 13.69 9.61 -18.10
C LYS A 439 12.67 8.50 -17.86
N GLU A 440 11.95 8.11 -18.91
CA GLU A 440 10.78 7.25 -18.84
C GLU A 440 11.07 5.83 -18.40
N HIS A 441 12.32 5.33 -18.58
CA HIS A 441 12.65 3.97 -18.15
C HIS A 441 12.54 3.76 -16.63
N TYR A 442 12.51 4.81 -15.84
CA TYR A 442 12.23 4.73 -14.41
C TYR A 442 10.73 4.69 -14.08
N SER A 443 9.83 4.99 -15.04
CA SER A 443 8.39 5.03 -14.81
C SER A 443 7.74 3.63 -14.88
N PRO A 444 6.77 3.32 -13.99
CA PRO A 444 6.38 4.07 -12.80
C PRO A 444 7.34 3.86 -11.63
N LYS A 445 7.68 4.88 -10.85
CA LYS A 445 8.51 4.76 -9.64
C LYS A 445 7.69 4.23 -8.45
N GLY A 446 6.40 4.54 -8.40
CA GLY A 446 5.47 4.17 -7.32
C GLY A 446 4.10 3.69 -7.80
N ALA A 447 3.25 3.29 -6.86
CA ALA A 447 1.91 2.77 -7.16
C ALA A 447 0.98 3.81 -7.81
N GLY A 448 1.12 5.09 -7.46
CA GLY A 448 0.31 6.20 -8.00
C GLY A 448 0.86 6.82 -9.28
N ASP A 449 2.09 6.48 -9.70
CA ASP A 449 2.72 7.11 -10.85
C ASP A 449 2.15 6.59 -12.16
N SER A 450 2.21 7.44 -13.19
CA SER A 450 1.91 7.03 -14.58
C SER A 450 3.02 6.13 -15.12
N THR A 451 2.65 5.20 -16.00
CA THR A 451 3.61 4.44 -16.81
C THR A 451 4.28 5.35 -17.84
N ALA A 452 5.34 4.87 -18.49
CA ALA A 452 6.05 5.63 -19.52
C ALA A 452 5.08 6.08 -20.63
N ALA A 453 5.23 7.33 -21.06
CA ALA A 453 4.33 7.94 -22.04
C ALA A 453 4.57 7.45 -23.47
N SER A 454 5.84 7.11 -23.81
CA SER A 454 6.22 6.57 -25.12
C SER A 454 6.36 5.04 -25.08
N ASP A 455 6.13 4.39 -26.23
CA ASP A 455 6.35 2.94 -26.36
C ASP A 455 7.83 2.58 -26.19
N ALA A 456 8.73 3.42 -26.70
CA ALA A 456 10.17 3.24 -26.54
C ALA A 456 10.59 3.32 -25.07
N GLY A 457 10.08 4.31 -24.31
CA GLY A 457 10.32 4.44 -22.87
C GLY A 457 9.74 3.28 -22.07
N ALA A 458 8.52 2.86 -22.40
CA ALA A 458 7.83 1.73 -21.79
C ALA A 458 8.60 0.42 -21.99
N LEU A 459 9.13 0.21 -23.19
CA LEU A 459 9.94 -0.97 -23.54
C LEU A 459 11.20 -1.06 -22.67
N VAL A 460 11.95 0.05 -22.56
CA VAL A 460 13.17 0.09 -21.74
C VAL A 460 12.84 0.00 -20.24
N ALA A 461 11.71 0.58 -19.80
CA ALA A 461 11.22 0.46 -18.43
C ALA A 461 10.88 -0.99 -18.06
N MET A 462 10.26 -1.74 -18.98
CA MET A 462 9.99 -3.17 -18.78
C MET A 462 11.31 -3.97 -18.75
N ALA A 463 12.24 -3.68 -19.67
CA ALA A 463 13.53 -4.37 -19.73
C ALA A 463 14.33 -4.19 -18.43
N ASP A 464 14.40 -2.99 -17.86
CA ASP A 464 15.10 -2.72 -16.60
C ASP A 464 14.49 -3.51 -15.43
N ARG A 465 13.15 -3.57 -15.35
CA ARG A 465 12.46 -4.30 -14.28
C ARG A 465 12.58 -5.80 -14.45
N LEU A 466 12.45 -6.30 -15.67
CA LEU A 466 12.59 -7.73 -15.96
C LEU A 466 14.03 -8.22 -15.70
N ASP A 467 15.05 -7.43 -16.06
CA ASP A 467 16.45 -7.72 -15.72
C ASP A 467 16.62 -7.86 -14.19
N THR A 468 16.05 -6.93 -13.42
CA THR A 468 16.13 -6.97 -11.96
C THR A 468 15.40 -8.19 -11.38
N LEU A 469 14.15 -8.45 -11.84
CA LEU A 469 13.33 -9.56 -11.37
C LEU A 469 13.98 -10.91 -11.68
N VAL A 470 14.35 -11.12 -12.94
CA VAL A 470 14.96 -12.36 -13.39
C VAL A 470 16.30 -12.60 -12.69
N GLY A 471 17.16 -11.59 -12.64
CA GLY A 471 18.46 -11.70 -11.98
C GLY A 471 18.33 -12.04 -10.49
N CYS A 472 17.49 -11.31 -9.75
CA CYS A 472 17.31 -11.54 -8.32
C CYS A 472 16.70 -12.91 -8.03
N PHE A 473 15.64 -13.31 -8.74
CA PHE A 473 15.03 -14.63 -8.56
C PHE A 473 15.99 -15.76 -8.90
N ALA A 474 16.77 -15.61 -9.98
CA ALA A 474 17.73 -16.63 -10.43
C ALA A 474 18.85 -16.89 -9.42
N ILE A 475 19.15 -15.93 -8.54
CA ILE A 475 20.14 -16.08 -7.45
C ILE A 475 19.49 -16.25 -6.06
N GLY A 476 18.21 -16.58 -6.00
CA GLY A 476 17.48 -16.89 -4.77
C GLY A 476 17.04 -15.69 -3.94
N LEU A 477 17.18 -14.46 -4.43
CA LEU A 477 16.74 -13.24 -3.75
C LEU A 477 15.25 -12.98 -4.08
N THR A 478 14.37 -13.59 -3.32
CA THR A 478 12.91 -13.42 -3.45
C THR A 478 12.35 -12.64 -2.26
N PRO A 479 11.27 -11.84 -2.45
CA PRO A 479 10.63 -11.12 -1.35
C PRO A 479 10.04 -12.09 -0.33
N THR A 480 10.26 -11.83 0.96
CA THR A 480 9.72 -12.63 2.08
C THR A 480 8.99 -11.73 3.08
N GLY A 481 7.74 -12.05 3.43
CA GLY A 481 6.93 -11.25 4.36
C GLY A 481 6.95 -9.76 4.00
N ALA A 482 7.36 -8.89 4.93
CA ALA A 482 7.50 -7.45 4.71
C ALA A 482 8.81 -7.05 3.99
N ALA A 483 9.81 -7.94 3.91
CA ALA A 483 11.12 -7.62 3.35
C ALA A 483 11.13 -7.72 1.82
N ASP A 484 11.51 -6.61 1.17
CA ASP A 484 11.69 -6.51 -0.28
C ASP A 484 12.78 -5.46 -0.61
N PRO A 485 14.06 -5.76 -0.29
CA PRO A 485 15.14 -4.77 -0.39
C PRO A 485 15.42 -4.32 -1.82
N TYR A 486 15.04 -5.11 -2.83
CA TYR A 486 15.23 -4.78 -4.24
C TYR A 486 13.96 -4.25 -4.92
N GLY A 487 12.86 -4.09 -4.18
CA GLY A 487 11.59 -3.57 -4.71
C GLY A 487 10.95 -4.47 -5.77
N LEU A 488 11.13 -5.79 -5.68
CA LEU A 488 10.70 -6.75 -6.71
C LEU A 488 9.18 -6.78 -6.88
N ARG A 489 8.41 -6.53 -5.79
CA ARG A 489 6.94 -6.41 -5.89
C ARG A 489 6.55 -5.20 -6.72
N ARG A 490 7.21 -4.05 -6.50
CA ARG A 490 6.99 -2.84 -7.30
C ARG A 490 7.44 -3.02 -8.74
N ALA A 491 8.57 -3.68 -8.96
CA ALA A 491 9.06 -3.99 -10.30
C ALA A 491 8.06 -4.86 -11.08
N CYS A 492 7.50 -5.91 -10.47
CA CYS A 492 6.48 -6.77 -11.06
C CYS A 492 5.20 -5.97 -11.43
N LEU A 493 4.68 -5.19 -10.49
CA LEU A 493 3.52 -4.33 -10.76
C LEU A 493 3.81 -3.29 -11.84
N GLY A 494 5.04 -2.75 -11.90
CA GLY A 494 5.49 -1.85 -12.95
C GLY A 494 5.45 -2.49 -14.33
N VAL A 495 5.91 -3.73 -14.49
CA VAL A 495 5.82 -4.49 -15.74
C VAL A 495 4.37 -4.73 -16.14
N LEU A 496 3.54 -5.26 -15.22
CA LEU A 496 2.13 -5.56 -15.48
C LEU A 496 1.33 -4.31 -15.87
N ARG A 497 1.50 -3.22 -15.12
CA ARG A 497 0.83 -1.94 -15.45
C ARG A 497 1.26 -1.42 -16.80
N THR A 498 2.56 -1.45 -17.10
CA THR A 498 3.07 -1.00 -18.41
C THR A 498 2.46 -1.81 -19.55
N MET A 499 2.41 -3.15 -19.42
CA MET A 499 1.76 -4.00 -20.42
C MET A 499 0.28 -3.64 -20.61
N LEU A 500 -0.46 -3.50 -19.52
CA LEU A 500 -1.90 -3.20 -19.55
C LEU A 500 -2.20 -1.79 -20.08
N ASP A 501 -1.44 -0.78 -19.68
CA ASP A 501 -1.66 0.61 -20.06
C ASP A 501 -1.24 0.89 -21.52
N ARG A 502 -0.15 0.23 -21.97
CA ARG A 502 0.34 0.39 -23.36
C ARG A 502 -0.30 -0.58 -24.35
N GLY A 503 -1.06 -1.55 -23.89
CA GLY A 503 -1.60 -2.59 -24.78
C GLY A 503 -0.53 -3.54 -25.32
N PHE A 504 0.53 -3.81 -24.58
CA PHE A 504 1.62 -4.70 -25.00
C PHE A 504 1.21 -6.16 -24.81
N ASP A 505 0.78 -6.80 -25.92
CA ASP A 505 0.40 -8.21 -25.93
C ASP A 505 1.63 -9.12 -26.03
N LEU A 506 2.24 -9.35 -24.89
CA LEU A 506 3.44 -10.15 -24.72
C LEU A 506 3.16 -11.32 -23.78
N ARG A 507 3.70 -12.50 -24.11
CA ARG A 507 3.75 -13.62 -23.17
C ARG A 507 4.83 -13.38 -22.12
N LEU A 508 4.45 -13.45 -20.85
CA LEU A 508 5.40 -13.28 -19.73
C LEU A 508 6.52 -14.32 -19.77
N THR A 509 6.21 -15.57 -20.13
CA THR A 509 7.20 -16.65 -20.28
C THR A 509 8.27 -16.32 -21.32
N ASP A 510 7.91 -15.70 -22.45
CA ASP A 510 8.86 -15.32 -23.48
C ASP A 510 9.73 -14.15 -23.00
N ALA A 511 9.14 -13.18 -22.30
CA ALA A 511 9.87 -12.08 -21.68
C ALA A 511 10.88 -12.57 -20.63
N PHE A 512 10.47 -13.53 -19.77
CA PHE A 512 11.35 -14.09 -18.75
C PHE A 512 12.51 -14.87 -19.36
N ARG A 513 12.27 -15.65 -20.43
CA ARG A 513 13.31 -16.39 -21.16
C ARG A 513 14.29 -15.43 -21.80
N ALA A 514 13.80 -14.40 -22.51
CA ALA A 514 14.64 -13.37 -23.10
C ALA A 514 15.53 -12.67 -22.08
N ALA A 515 14.96 -12.32 -20.92
CA ALA A 515 15.73 -11.72 -19.84
C ALA A 515 16.77 -12.68 -19.23
N TYR A 516 16.41 -13.95 -19.03
CA TYR A 516 17.31 -14.98 -18.50
C TYR A 516 18.55 -15.18 -19.37
N ASP A 517 18.39 -15.19 -20.70
CA ASP A 517 19.48 -15.39 -21.66
C ASP A 517 20.52 -14.25 -21.58
N GLY A 518 20.18 -13.09 -21.04
CA GLY A 518 21.13 -12.00 -20.74
C GLY A 518 22.13 -12.30 -19.63
N PHE A 519 21.90 -13.33 -18.84
CA PHE A 519 22.77 -13.71 -17.72
C PHE A 519 23.71 -14.88 -18.06
N ALA A 520 23.99 -15.15 -19.33
CA ALA A 520 24.80 -16.29 -19.78
C ALA A 520 26.18 -16.35 -19.12
N LEU A 521 26.77 -15.21 -18.73
CA LEU A 521 28.10 -15.14 -18.06
C LEU A 521 27.98 -15.11 -16.52
N VAL A 522 26.79 -15.21 -15.97
CA VAL A 522 26.54 -15.15 -14.52
C VAL A 522 26.17 -16.54 -13.99
N LYS A 523 26.78 -16.94 -12.88
CA LYS A 523 26.40 -18.19 -12.21
C LYS A 523 25.03 -18.01 -11.53
N LEU A 524 24.02 -18.61 -12.09
CA LEU A 524 22.65 -18.64 -11.58
C LEU A 524 22.39 -19.91 -10.77
N ASP A 525 21.49 -19.85 -9.79
CA ASP A 525 21.10 -20.98 -8.93
C ASP A 525 19.90 -21.75 -9.49
N LEU A 526 19.05 -21.08 -10.28
CA LEU A 526 17.86 -21.69 -10.88
C LEU A 526 18.07 -21.96 -12.37
N SER A 527 17.53 -23.08 -12.82
CA SER A 527 17.37 -23.32 -14.26
C SER A 527 16.39 -22.32 -14.87
N ARG A 528 16.44 -22.14 -16.20
CA ARG A 528 15.53 -21.27 -16.93
C ARG A 528 14.07 -21.64 -16.71
N ASP A 529 13.72 -22.92 -16.73
CA ASP A 529 12.35 -23.39 -16.60
C ASP A 529 11.84 -23.26 -15.15
N ASP A 530 12.68 -23.55 -14.15
CA ASP A 530 12.33 -23.32 -12.74
C ASP A 530 12.13 -21.84 -12.43
N LEU A 531 12.94 -20.98 -13.02
CA LEU A 531 12.79 -19.53 -12.89
C LEU A 531 11.47 -19.06 -13.51
N VAL A 532 11.17 -19.47 -14.75
CA VAL A 532 9.95 -19.12 -15.46
C VAL A 532 8.73 -19.53 -14.64
N LYS A 533 8.71 -20.73 -14.07
CA LYS A 533 7.65 -21.18 -13.19
C LYS A 533 7.46 -20.28 -11.97
N LYS A 534 8.54 -20.02 -11.22
CA LYS A 534 8.50 -19.17 -10.02
C LYS A 534 8.07 -17.73 -10.31
N LEU A 535 8.57 -17.14 -11.40
CA LEU A 535 8.14 -15.82 -11.81
C LEU A 535 6.69 -15.81 -12.29
N GLY A 536 6.25 -16.85 -13.01
CA GLY A 536 4.87 -16.99 -13.43
C GLY A 536 3.89 -16.97 -12.24
N GLU A 537 4.17 -17.75 -11.20
CA GLU A 537 3.41 -17.74 -9.95
C GLU A 537 3.43 -16.35 -9.29
N PHE A 538 4.62 -15.73 -9.19
CA PHE A 538 4.79 -14.40 -8.60
C PHE A 538 4.04 -13.29 -9.34
N PHE A 539 4.02 -13.34 -10.68
CA PHE A 539 3.30 -12.40 -11.52
C PHE A 539 1.78 -12.64 -11.46
N SER A 540 1.34 -13.91 -11.49
CA SER A 540 -0.07 -14.27 -11.42
C SER A 540 -0.75 -13.74 -10.17
N ASP A 541 -0.11 -13.86 -8.99
CA ASP A 541 -0.63 -13.32 -7.73
C ASP A 541 -0.83 -11.79 -7.78
N ARG A 542 0.08 -11.07 -8.44
CA ARG A 542 0.00 -9.61 -8.54
C ARG A 542 -0.96 -9.15 -9.61
N LEU A 543 -1.03 -9.88 -10.72
CA LEU A 543 -2.04 -9.65 -11.75
C LEU A 543 -3.44 -9.84 -11.18
N LYS A 544 -3.63 -10.89 -10.37
CA LYS A 544 -4.88 -11.11 -9.64
C LYS A 544 -5.29 -9.87 -8.84
N GLY A 545 -4.43 -9.41 -7.93
CA GLY A 545 -4.74 -8.22 -7.11
C GLY A 545 -4.96 -6.94 -7.93
N LEU A 546 -4.23 -6.78 -9.05
CA LEU A 546 -4.38 -5.63 -9.94
C LEU A 546 -5.73 -5.62 -10.66
N LEU A 547 -6.22 -6.80 -11.09
CA LEU A 547 -7.50 -6.93 -11.78
C LEU A 547 -8.67 -6.90 -10.79
N GLU A 548 -8.57 -7.55 -9.63
CA GLU A 548 -9.60 -7.56 -8.58
C GLU A 548 -9.87 -6.17 -7.98
N ALA A 549 -8.95 -5.23 -8.11
CA ALA A 549 -9.19 -3.83 -7.74
C ALA A 549 -10.30 -3.16 -8.58
N LYS A 550 -10.65 -3.72 -9.75
CA LYS A 550 -11.61 -3.13 -10.69
C LYS A 550 -12.70 -4.12 -11.16
N LEU A 551 -12.46 -5.41 -11.04
CA LEU A 551 -13.30 -6.46 -11.61
C LEU A 551 -13.73 -7.46 -10.51
N PRO A 552 -14.87 -8.18 -10.68
CA PRO A 552 -15.32 -9.21 -9.76
C PRO A 552 -14.27 -10.33 -9.58
N SER A 553 -14.06 -10.75 -8.33
CA SER A 553 -13.02 -11.72 -7.97
C SER A 553 -13.24 -13.09 -8.64
N ASP A 554 -14.48 -13.54 -8.75
CA ASP A 554 -14.85 -14.77 -9.42
C ASP A 554 -14.46 -14.78 -10.92
N ALA A 555 -14.74 -13.67 -11.63
CA ALA A 555 -14.38 -13.50 -13.02
C ALA A 555 -12.85 -13.51 -13.21
N VAL A 556 -12.11 -12.80 -12.36
CA VAL A 556 -10.66 -12.75 -12.40
C VAL A 556 -10.05 -14.13 -12.16
N GLN A 557 -10.49 -14.82 -11.12
CA GLN A 557 -9.98 -16.16 -10.78
C GLN A 557 -10.26 -17.19 -11.88
N ALA A 558 -11.46 -17.16 -12.47
CA ALA A 558 -11.83 -18.05 -13.58
C ALA A 558 -10.89 -17.85 -14.79
N CYS A 559 -10.52 -16.63 -15.12
CA CYS A 559 -9.65 -16.32 -16.24
C CYS A 559 -8.19 -16.66 -15.97
N LEU A 560 -7.66 -16.25 -14.80
CA LEU A 560 -6.25 -16.48 -14.44
C LEU A 560 -5.90 -17.97 -14.29
N ALA A 561 -6.86 -18.81 -13.96
CA ALA A 561 -6.67 -20.26 -13.93
C ALA A 561 -6.34 -20.85 -15.32
N VAL A 562 -6.59 -20.11 -16.40
CA VAL A 562 -6.37 -20.56 -17.78
C VAL A 562 -5.29 -19.72 -18.46
N VAL A 563 -5.26 -18.38 -18.25
CA VAL A 563 -4.44 -17.46 -19.02
C VAL A 563 -3.72 -16.45 -18.12
N SER A 564 -2.87 -16.90 -17.21
CA SER A 564 -2.04 -16.01 -16.38
C SER A 564 -0.78 -15.49 -17.10
N ASP A 565 -0.40 -16.09 -18.20
CA ASP A 565 0.83 -15.79 -18.97
C ASP A 565 0.68 -14.60 -19.94
N ARG A 566 -0.56 -14.17 -20.24
CA ARG A 566 -0.88 -13.05 -21.13
C ARG A 566 -1.79 -12.04 -20.42
N PRO A 567 -1.24 -11.03 -19.75
CA PRO A 567 -2.01 -10.10 -18.92
C PRO A 567 -3.15 -9.38 -19.65
N LEU A 568 -2.95 -8.98 -20.90
CA LEU A 568 -3.99 -8.34 -21.71
C LEU A 568 -5.16 -9.28 -22.02
N ASP A 569 -4.84 -10.51 -22.42
CA ASP A 569 -5.83 -11.55 -22.70
C ASP A 569 -6.63 -11.89 -21.43
N ALA A 570 -5.94 -12.05 -20.28
CA ALA A 570 -6.56 -12.27 -18.99
C ALA A 570 -7.52 -11.14 -18.60
N ARG A 571 -7.10 -9.87 -18.80
CA ARG A 571 -7.95 -8.71 -18.53
C ARG A 571 -9.18 -8.69 -19.43
N ALA A 572 -9.00 -8.86 -20.74
CA ALA A 572 -10.10 -8.80 -21.69
C ALA A 572 -11.17 -9.89 -21.41
N ARG A 573 -10.74 -11.11 -21.06
CA ARG A 573 -11.68 -12.20 -20.68
C ARG A 573 -12.40 -11.87 -19.36
N ALA A 574 -11.68 -11.36 -18.36
CA ALA A 574 -12.27 -11.02 -17.07
C ALA A 574 -13.26 -9.85 -17.18
N GLU A 575 -12.97 -8.84 -18.02
CA GLU A 575 -13.89 -7.75 -18.36
C GLU A 575 -15.16 -8.28 -19.03
N ALA A 576 -15.02 -9.16 -20.02
CA ALA A 576 -16.15 -9.77 -20.71
C ALA A 576 -17.05 -10.61 -19.78
N ILE A 577 -16.48 -11.37 -18.83
CA ILE A 577 -17.26 -12.07 -17.81
C ILE A 577 -17.93 -11.06 -16.87
N ALA A 578 -17.26 -9.98 -16.49
CA ALA A 578 -17.80 -8.94 -15.60
C ALA A 578 -18.98 -8.18 -16.22
N HIS A 579 -19.11 -8.14 -17.54
CA HIS A 579 -20.28 -7.59 -18.24
C HIS A 579 -21.56 -8.45 -18.04
N LEU A 580 -21.43 -9.71 -17.65
CA LEU A 580 -22.56 -10.52 -17.22
C LEU A 580 -22.98 -10.08 -15.80
N ASP A 581 -24.29 -10.03 -15.54
CA ASP A 581 -24.78 -9.76 -14.19
C ASP A 581 -24.42 -10.89 -13.20
N ALA A 582 -24.46 -10.60 -11.91
CA ALA A 582 -24.02 -11.55 -10.88
C ALA A 582 -24.88 -12.85 -10.85
N ALA A 583 -26.17 -12.74 -11.13
CA ALA A 583 -27.06 -13.92 -11.13
C ALA A 583 -26.74 -14.85 -12.33
N THR A 584 -26.50 -14.26 -13.50
CA THR A 584 -26.05 -15.00 -14.70
C THR A 584 -24.72 -15.68 -14.46
N ARG A 585 -23.72 -14.97 -13.89
CA ARG A 585 -22.41 -15.59 -13.54
C ARG A 585 -22.56 -16.77 -12.58
N ALA A 586 -23.37 -16.60 -11.53
CA ALA A 586 -23.62 -17.67 -10.56
C ALA A 586 -24.31 -18.87 -11.20
N GLY A 587 -25.31 -18.65 -12.05
CA GLY A 587 -26.00 -19.72 -12.80
C GLY A 587 -25.07 -20.47 -13.74
N VAL A 588 -24.21 -19.77 -14.48
CA VAL A 588 -23.15 -20.39 -15.31
C VAL A 588 -22.21 -21.22 -14.44
N GLY A 589 -21.73 -20.65 -13.31
CA GLY A 589 -20.82 -21.31 -12.40
C GLY A 589 -21.38 -22.63 -11.86
N GLU A 590 -22.64 -22.63 -11.39
CA GLU A 590 -23.31 -23.82 -10.85
C GLU A 590 -23.39 -24.95 -11.90
N VAL A 591 -23.85 -24.62 -13.10
CA VAL A 591 -24.04 -25.59 -14.17
C VAL A 591 -22.70 -26.16 -14.65
N PHE A 592 -21.71 -25.31 -14.87
CA PHE A 592 -20.38 -25.74 -15.32
C PHE A 592 -19.60 -26.48 -14.23
N LYS A 593 -19.79 -26.17 -12.96
CA LYS A 593 -19.23 -26.94 -11.84
C LYS A 593 -19.74 -28.38 -11.87
N ARG A 594 -21.03 -28.57 -12.12
CA ARG A 594 -21.62 -29.91 -12.27
C ARG A 594 -21.05 -30.65 -13.49
N ALA A 595 -20.98 -29.98 -14.66
CA ALA A 595 -20.43 -30.54 -15.89
C ALA A 595 -18.96 -30.96 -15.72
N THR A 596 -18.13 -30.08 -15.11
CA THR A 596 -16.70 -30.37 -14.88
C THR A 596 -16.47 -31.52 -13.91
N ASN A 597 -17.26 -31.63 -12.83
CA ASN A 597 -17.18 -32.74 -11.90
C ASN A 597 -17.52 -34.09 -12.56
N ILE A 598 -18.53 -34.11 -13.43
CA ILE A 598 -18.91 -35.29 -14.19
C ILE A 598 -17.85 -35.65 -15.24
N ALA A 599 -17.29 -34.63 -15.92
CA ALA A 599 -16.25 -34.78 -16.94
C ALA A 599 -14.96 -35.42 -16.41
N GLY A 600 -14.64 -35.27 -15.11
CA GLY A 600 -13.42 -35.79 -14.49
C GLY A 600 -13.23 -37.32 -14.65
N ASN A 601 -14.31 -38.07 -14.81
CA ASN A 601 -14.31 -39.54 -15.02
C ASN A 601 -14.68 -39.96 -16.45
N ALA A 602 -14.73 -39.02 -17.41
CA ALA A 602 -15.17 -39.27 -18.74
C ALA A 602 -14.06 -39.86 -19.62
N PRO A 603 -14.36 -40.89 -20.46
CA PRO A 603 -13.39 -41.39 -21.43
C PRO A 603 -13.07 -40.37 -22.52
N ALA A 604 -11.90 -40.51 -23.11
CA ALA A 604 -11.52 -39.68 -24.25
C ALA A 604 -12.35 -40.01 -25.49
N GLY A 605 -12.55 -39.02 -26.36
CA GLY A 605 -13.25 -39.20 -27.65
C GLY A 605 -14.32 -38.15 -27.90
N GLU A 606 -14.74 -38.04 -29.16
CA GLU A 606 -15.83 -37.13 -29.57
C GLU A 606 -17.17 -37.57 -28.96
N PRO A 607 -18.03 -36.60 -28.63
CA PRO A 607 -19.38 -36.95 -28.15
C PRO A 607 -20.19 -37.62 -29.25
N GLY A 608 -20.79 -38.75 -28.92
CA GLY A 608 -21.67 -39.50 -29.84
C GLY A 608 -23.00 -38.75 -30.06
N MET A 609 -23.55 -38.87 -31.27
CA MET A 609 -24.88 -38.34 -31.57
C MET A 609 -25.93 -39.07 -30.71
N PRO A 610 -26.83 -38.33 -30.04
CA PRO A 610 -27.92 -38.96 -29.27
C PRO A 610 -28.81 -39.83 -30.18
N ALA A 611 -29.28 -40.98 -29.68
CA ALA A 611 -30.20 -41.87 -30.40
C ALA A 611 -31.53 -41.18 -30.69
N ASP A 612 -32.31 -41.75 -31.67
CA ASP A 612 -33.60 -41.16 -32.03
C ASP A 612 -34.63 -41.17 -30.88
N GLU A 613 -34.51 -42.13 -29.97
CA GLU A 613 -35.33 -42.25 -28.76
C GLU A 613 -34.81 -41.46 -27.57
N ALA A 614 -33.66 -40.75 -27.69
CA ALA A 614 -33.09 -39.96 -26.62
C ALA A 614 -34.02 -38.79 -26.23
N HIS A 615 -33.96 -38.39 -24.94
CA HIS A 615 -34.79 -37.32 -24.40
C HIS A 615 -34.60 -35.99 -25.22
N PRO A 616 -35.69 -35.25 -25.47
CA PRO A 616 -35.56 -33.97 -26.23
C PRO A 616 -34.51 -33.05 -25.71
N SER A 617 -34.35 -32.90 -24.37
CA SER A 617 -33.30 -32.06 -23.75
C SER A 617 -31.90 -32.56 -24.06
N GLU A 618 -31.66 -33.85 -24.23
CA GLU A 618 -30.37 -34.43 -24.59
C GLU A 618 -30.00 -34.04 -26.03
N LYS A 619 -30.95 -34.15 -26.94
CA LYS A 619 -30.77 -33.76 -28.33
C LYS A 619 -30.54 -32.24 -28.44
N ALA A 620 -31.33 -31.43 -27.71
CA ALA A 620 -31.21 -29.99 -27.69
C ALA A 620 -29.84 -29.53 -27.14
N ALA A 621 -29.38 -30.09 -26.03
CA ALA A 621 -28.06 -29.77 -25.44
C ALA A 621 -26.92 -30.16 -26.38
N TYR A 622 -27.01 -31.34 -27.05
CA TYR A 622 -26.00 -31.79 -28.01
C TYR A 622 -25.91 -30.86 -29.22
N GLN A 623 -27.04 -30.51 -29.86
CA GLN A 623 -27.06 -29.64 -31.03
C GLN A 623 -26.60 -28.21 -30.66
N ALA A 624 -27.05 -27.68 -29.52
CA ALA A 624 -26.64 -26.37 -29.04
C ALA A 624 -25.15 -26.35 -28.74
N PHE A 625 -24.57 -27.43 -28.18
CA PHE A 625 -23.12 -27.51 -27.93
C PHE A 625 -22.31 -27.53 -29.21
N LEU A 626 -22.73 -28.28 -30.25
CA LEU A 626 -22.01 -28.28 -31.53
C LEU A 626 -21.96 -26.89 -32.16
N ALA A 627 -23.09 -26.16 -32.16
CA ALA A 627 -23.17 -24.79 -32.65
C ALA A 627 -22.31 -23.83 -31.79
N LEU A 628 -22.34 -24.02 -30.45
CA LEU A 628 -21.51 -23.22 -29.54
C LEU A 628 -20.02 -23.45 -29.78
N ARG A 629 -19.58 -24.71 -29.94
CA ARG A 629 -18.16 -25.09 -30.15
C ARG A 629 -17.60 -24.40 -31.40
N GLU A 630 -18.35 -24.41 -32.49
CA GLU A 630 -17.95 -23.74 -33.74
C GLU A 630 -17.82 -22.23 -33.55
N ARG A 631 -18.82 -21.58 -32.92
CA ARG A 631 -18.81 -20.13 -32.69
C ARG A 631 -17.73 -19.72 -31.73
N LEU A 632 -17.52 -20.43 -30.62
CA LEU A 632 -16.45 -20.11 -29.66
C LEU A 632 -15.07 -20.18 -30.32
N GLY A 633 -14.85 -21.16 -31.20
CA GLY A 633 -13.60 -21.26 -31.97
C GLY A 633 -13.35 -20.04 -32.87
N HIS A 634 -14.40 -19.43 -33.43
CA HIS A 634 -14.31 -18.21 -34.21
C HIS A 634 -14.09 -16.97 -33.32
N LEU A 635 -14.93 -16.80 -32.29
CA LEU A 635 -14.90 -15.65 -31.37
C LEU A 635 -13.59 -15.57 -30.58
N ALA A 636 -13.05 -16.70 -30.13
CA ALA A 636 -11.75 -16.74 -29.46
C ALA A 636 -10.60 -16.27 -30.37
N ARG A 637 -10.61 -16.66 -31.66
CA ARG A 637 -9.59 -16.22 -32.62
C ARG A 637 -9.69 -14.73 -32.98
N SER A 638 -10.91 -14.19 -32.99
CA SER A 638 -11.13 -12.73 -33.24
C SER A 638 -10.94 -11.86 -32.00
N GLY A 639 -10.78 -12.48 -30.79
CA GLY A 639 -10.69 -11.73 -29.54
C GLY A 639 -12.03 -11.18 -29.03
N ASP A 640 -13.17 -11.62 -29.61
CA ASP A 640 -14.51 -11.22 -29.14
C ASP A 640 -14.94 -12.09 -27.95
N PHE A 641 -14.37 -11.77 -26.77
CA PHE A 641 -14.69 -12.49 -25.54
C PHE A 641 -16.08 -12.15 -25.01
N ASP A 642 -16.59 -10.94 -25.28
CA ASP A 642 -17.97 -10.55 -24.93
C ASP A 642 -19.00 -11.44 -25.63
N GLY A 643 -18.80 -11.66 -26.93
CA GLY A 643 -19.62 -12.58 -27.72
C GLY A 643 -19.52 -14.02 -27.20
N ALA A 644 -18.29 -14.46 -26.88
CA ALA A 644 -18.03 -15.82 -26.41
C ALA A 644 -18.73 -16.10 -25.05
N PHE A 645 -18.59 -15.21 -24.07
CA PHE A 645 -19.22 -15.43 -22.76
C PHE A 645 -20.73 -15.21 -22.76
N ARG A 646 -21.28 -14.35 -23.62
CA ARG A 646 -22.74 -14.28 -23.87
C ARG A 646 -23.30 -15.57 -24.46
N ASP A 647 -22.60 -16.18 -25.41
CA ASP A 647 -23.01 -17.47 -25.99
C ASP A 647 -22.95 -18.61 -24.96
N ILE A 648 -21.91 -18.63 -24.12
CA ILE A 648 -21.81 -19.57 -22.98
C ILE A 648 -22.96 -19.37 -21.99
N ALA A 649 -23.27 -18.13 -21.64
CA ALA A 649 -24.36 -17.80 -20.74
C ALA A 649 -25.74 -18.22 -21.32
N ALA A 650 -25.94 -18.05 -22.63
CA ALA A 650 -27.15 -18.50 -23.33
C ALA A 650 -27.25 -20.04 -23.38
N PHE A 651 -26.14 -20.75 -23.41
CA PHE A 651 -26.10 -22.21 -23.39
C PHE A 651 -26.36 -22.81 -21.99
N ALA A 652 -25.95 -22.12 -20.93
CA ALA A 652 -26.05 -22.63 -19.57
C ALA A 652 -27.48 -23.11 -19.14
N PRO A 653 -28.58 -22.41 -19.46
CA PRO A 653 -29.92 -22.88 -19.14
C PRO A 653 -30.31 -24.20 -19.85
N LEU A 654 -29.85 -24.39 -21.08
CA LEU A 654 -30.09 -25.64 -21.83
C LEU A 654 -29.34 -26.80 -21.18
N LEU A 655 -28.12 -26.60 -20.74
CA LEU A 655 -27.35 -27.59 -20.02
C LEU A 655 -27.93 -27.84 -18.62
N ALA A 656 -28.45 -26.83 -17.95
CA ALA A 656 -29.18 -27.00 -16.67
C ALA A 656 -30.41 -27.91 -16.85
N GLN A 657 -31.23 -27.65 -17.88
CA GLN A 657 -32.40 -28.45 -18.19
C GLN A 657 -32.02 -29.89 -18.54
N TYR A 658 -30.94 -30.07 -19.28
CA TYR A 658 -30.41 -31.43 -19.55
C TYR A 658 -30.10 -32.18 -18.25
N PHE A 659 -29.53 -31.56 -17.24
CA PHE A 659 -29.25 -32.19 -15.95
C PHE A 659 -30.48 -32.48 -15.10
N VAL A 660 -31.59 -31.82 -15.36
CA VAL A 660 -32.89 -32.13 -14.71
C VAL A 660 -33.54 -33.36 -15.34
N ASP A 661 -33.53 -33.40 -16.68
CA ASP A 661 -34.31 -34.39 -17.44
C ASP A 661 -33.54 -35.67 -17.72
N VAL A 662 -32.19 -35.64 -17.67
CA VAL A 662 -31.34 -36.73 -18.14
C VAL A 662 -30.36 -37.18 -17.05
N MET A 663 -30.43 -38.45 -16.68
CA MET A 663 -29.46 -39.07 -15.79
C MET A 663 -28.17 -39.40 -16.57
N VAL A 664 -27.12 -38.59 -16.39
CA VAL A 664 -25.84 -38.80 -17.09
C VAL A 664 -25.24 -40.17 -16.78
N MET A 665 -25.31 -40.60 -15.52
CA MET A 665 -24.83 -41.91 -15.05
C MET A 665 -25.89 -43.02 -15.28
N ALA A 666 -26.29 -43.20 -16.54
CA ALA A 666 -27.24 -44.23 -16.92
C ALA A 666 -26.70 -45.66 -16.67
N ASP A 667 -27.60 -46.63 -16.48
CA ASP A 667 -27.23 -48.04 -16.30
C ASP A 667 -26.65 -48.64 -17.57
N ASP A 668 -27.14 -48.23 -18.73
CA ASP A 668 -26.58 -48.62 -20.03
C ASP A 668 -25.18 -47.98 -20.19
N LEU A 669 -24.18 -48.84 -20.32
CA LEU A 669 -22.77 -48.44 -20.40
C LEU A 669 -22.46 -47.60 -21.63
N LYS A 670 -23.06 -47.92 -22.79
CA LYS A 670 -22.81 -47.14 -24.03
C LYS A 670 -23.43 -45.76 -23.95
N LEU A 671 -24.65 -45.69 -23.44
CA LEU A 671 -25.34 -44.43 -23.25
C LEU A 671 -24.62 -43.56 -22.23
N ARG A 672 -24.20 -44.13 -21.09
CA ARG A 672 -23.39 -43.45 -20.07
C ARG A 672 -22.09 -42.91 -20.66
N GLU A 673 -21.37 -43.72 -21.42
CA GLU A 673 -20.10 -43.31 -22.04
C GLU A 673 -20.30 -42.13 -23.01
N SER A 674 -21.34 -42.19 -23.87
CA SER A 674 -21.67 -41.09 -24.79
C SER A 674 -21.97 -39.78 -24.05
N ARG A 675 -22.75 -39.83 -22.96
CA ARG A 675 -23.10 -38.68 -22.12
C ARG A 675 -21.90 -38.14 -21.38
N LEU A 676 -21.02 -38.99 -20.88
CA LEU A 676 -19.77 -38.56 -20.24
C LEU A 676 -18.84 -37.87 -21.23
N ARG A 677 -18.69 -38.34 -22.45
CA ARG A 677 -17.92 -37.67 -23.52
C ARG A 677 -18.49 -36.31 -23.87
N LEU A 678 -19.82 -36.15 -23.89
CA LEU A 678 -20.44 -34.85 -24.10
C LEU A 678 -20.07 -33.87 -22.97
N MET A 679 -20.15 -34.27 -21.70
CA MET A 679 -19.77 -33.44 -20.56
C MET A 679 -18.30 -33.03 -20.63
N ARG A 680 -17.44 -33.96 -21.00
CA ARG A 680 -16.01 -33.69 -21.20
C ARG A 680 -15.77 -32.65 -22.31
N ALA A 681 -16.40 -32.85 -23.47
CA ALA A 681 -16.27 -31.94 -24.61
C ALA A 681 -16.75 -30.51 -24.27
N ILE A 682 -17.89 -30.42 -23.56
CA ILE A 682 -18.40 -29.10 -23.07
C ILE A 682 -17.40 -28.46 -22.12
N SER A 683 -16.93 -29.21 -21.11
CA SER A 683 -15.99 -28.68 -20.11
C SER A 683 -14.65 -28.27 -20.75
N GLU A 684 -14.09 -29.09 -21.63
CA GLU A 684 -12.83 -28.81 -22.31
C GLU A 684 -12.97 -27.59 -23.25
N THR A 685 -14.03 -27.53 -24.06
CA THR A 685 -14.24 -26.42 -25.02
C THR A 685 -14.39 -25.09 -24.30
N CYS A 686 -15.28 -24.99 -23.33
CA CYS A 686 -15.50 -23.75 -22.57
C CYS A 686 -14.33 -23.44 -21.63
N GLY A 687 -13.68 -24.47 -21.10
CA GLY A 687 -12.51 -24.39 -20.23
C GLY A 687 -11.26 -23.79 -20.89
N THR A 688 -11.21 -23.71 -22.24
CA THR A 688 -10.16 -22.96 -22.95
C THR A 688 -10.24 -21.44 -22.74
N LEU A 689 -11.42 -20.93 -22.40
CA LEU A 689 -11.66 -19.49 -22.21
C LEU A 689 -11.53 -19.08 -20.74
N ALA A 690 -12.14 -19.84 -19.84
CA ALA A 690 -12.08 -19.62 -18.39
C ALA A 690 -12.50 -20.88 -17.61
N ARG A 691 -12.06 -21.01 -16.38
CA ARG A 691 -12.56 -22.01 -15.42
C ARG A 691 -13.93 -21.56 -14.90
N LEU A 692 -14.97 -21.84 -15.72
CA LEU A 692 -16.33 -21.38 -15.45
C LEU A 692 -16.91 -21.96 -14.14
N ASP A 693 -16.39 -23.08 -13.67
CA ASP A 693 -16.73 -23.70 -12.39
C ASP A 693 -16.32 -22.89 -11.15
N LEU A 694 -15.57 -21.82 -11.34
CA LEU A 694 -15.16 -20.86 -10.29
C LEU A 694 -16.06 -19.62 -10.23
N LEU A 695 -17.03 -19.46 -11.12
CA LEU A 695 -17.95 -18.32 -11.13
C LEU A 695 -19.02 -18.46 -10.03
N GLY A 696 -19.39 -17.32 -9.42
CA GLY A 696 -20.44 -17.27 -8.40
C GLY A 696 -20.02 -17.83 -7.04
N GLY A 697 -18.71 -18.01 -6.79
CA GLY A 697 -18.15 -18.52 -5.54
C GLY A 697 -17.76 -17.43 -4.56
#